data_dc00980c7f20f134177c09ace7786641
#
_entry.id   dc00980c7f20f134177c09ace7786641
#
_cell.length_a   1.000
_cell.length_b   1.000
_cell.length_c   1.000
_cell.angle_alpha   90.00
_cell.angle_beta   90.00
_cell.angle_gamma   90.00
#
_symmetry.space_group_name_H-M   'P 1'
#
loop_
_entity.id
_entity.type
_entity.pdbx_description
1 polymer ?
#
loop_
_entity_poly.entity_id
_entity_poly.type
_entity_poly.pdbx_seq_one_letter_code
_entity_poly.pdbx_strand_id
1 'polypeptide(L)'
;MKYADLIAKLTLEEKAGLTSGRDFWHTKAVERLGIPSEMMTDGPHGLRKQESDSDALGLGRSVPATCFPTASALANSWDETLLSAVGRALGEEAVAQGVGMVLGPGVNIKRSPLCGRNFEYFSEDPLLSGKLAAAMIRGIQSTGVSACVKHFAANSQELRRMATDSVMDERTLREIYLPAFETAIKEGGVRSLMTAYNRLNGTYCNENEHLLRDILRGEWGFDGLVVSDWGGNNDRVAAVRAGSSLEMPASNGETDRHIVEAVQNGTLDEALLDEQVDHVLDFIFTAQKALACGGVFDGTAHHALAAKAAAESAVLLKNEKEFLPLRQGERVAVIGDFAAVPRYQGAGSSRVNPTQMDAPLDALRAAGVDVTGFEKGFFRSGAAAPRLLRRARALAARSDKVLLFLGLDEGSETEGYDREHMRLRENQLDLLREIAEVNPNVGVVLQCGSPVEMTWDVFVRAVLHLYLGGQAVGTACAALLTGEANPSGKLAETMPVRLEDTPCAPWYPGREATSEYREGLFVGYRYYESAHKRVKYPFGYGLSYTEFSYAPGEFSPGGVSFTVKNTGSRAGAEVAQLYVRSKTPGMLRPALSLAGFARVELLPGEEKTVFLPLGERSFAVWSCAKNRWVVEEGEYELCVGASCRDLRLVHTVHVAGEVPFDENAAPEFDVYRRADVQHVSDESFAALLGHDIPPARWEERGAVDFNDAISRGKYLPGGLGKGLYNALEAARRVMNLVGSKENAGNLMYVLDMPWRNAARMANVFSDDQIKALLKVVNKEKNGWQHFLAETKKKRAHKRA
;
A
#
# COMPACT_ATOMS: atom_id res chain seq x y z
N MET A 1 26.86 6.68 18.15
CA MET A 1 27.39 6.11 16.90
C MET A 1 28.06 4.77 17.18
N LYS A 2 27.70 3.75 16.44
CA LYS A 2 28.19 2.37 16.56
C LYS A 2 29.57 2.19 15.90
N TYR A 3 29.83 2.96 14.84
CA TYR A 3 31.02 2.87 13.99
C TYR A 3 31.90 4.12 14.04
N ALA A 4 31.92 4.86 15.14
CA ALA A 4 32.64 6.13 15.30
C ALA A 4 34.11 6.06 14.86
N ASP A 5 34.86 5.00 15.25
CA ASP A 5 36.27 4.82 14.89
C ASP A 5 36.50 4.57 13.40
N LEU A 6 35.51 4.03 12.70
CA LEU A 6 35.55 3.81 11.25
C LEU A 6 35.20 5.11 10.52
N ILE A 7 34.18 5.83 11.00
CA ILE A 7 33.72 7.11 10.45
C ILE A 7 34.85 8.16 10.53
N ALA A 8 35.58 8.20 11.63
CA ALA A 8 36.73 9.09 11.78
C ALA A 8 37.87 8.87 10.76
N LYS A 9 37.90 7.73 10.06
CA LYS A 9 38.88 7.42 9.01
C LYS A 9 38.40 7.75 7.60
N LEU A 10 37.10 8.04 7.44
CA LEU A 10 36.53 8.43 6.17
C LEU A 10 36.87 9.86 5.81
N THR A 11 37.11 10.14 4.53
CA THR A 11 37.16 11.51 4.03
C THR A 11 35.72 12.06 3.94
N LEU A 12 35.59 13.39 3.83
CA LEU A 12 34.28 14.03 3.69
C LEU A 12 33.56 13.56 2.42
N GLU A 13 34.28 13.36 1.31
CA GLU A 13 33.76 12.85 0.05
C GLU A 13 33.26 11.41 0.20
N GLU A 14 33.98 10.56 0.95
CA GLU A 14 33.56 9.19 1.23
C GLU A 14 32.31 9.16 2.13
N LYS A 15 32.23 10.01 3.15
CA LYS A 15 31.04 10.16 4.00
C LYS A 15 29.84 10.56 3.15
N ALA A 16 29.95 11.62 2.34
CA ALA A 16 28.91 12.06 1.43
C ALA A 16 28.53 10.94 0.44
N GLY A 17 29.53 10.26 -0.12
CA GLY A 17 29.33 9.15 -1.05
C GLY A 17 28.57 7.96 -0.45
N LEU A 18 28.87 7.56 0.81
CA LEU A 18 28.18 6.46 1.48
C LEU A 18 26.68 6.74 1.70
N THR A 19 26.27 8.01 1.77
CA THR A 19 24.85 8.38 1.94
C THR A 19 24.08 8.48 0.63
N SER A 20 24.62 7.98 -0.50
CA SER A 20 23.92 7.85 -1.78
C SER A 20 24.25 6.54 -2.49
N GLY A 21 23.37 6.08 -3.37
CA GLY A 21 23.57 4.83 -4.12
C GLY A 21 24.81 4.85 -5.04
N ARG A 22 25.38 3.65 -5.27
CA ARG A 22 26.36 3.40 -6.31
C ARG A 22 25.72 3.37 -7.70
N ASP A 23 24.59 2.70 -7.78
CA ASP A 23 23.80 2.47 -8.98
C ASP A 23 22.30 2.48 -8.62
N PHE A 24 21.48 1.72 -9.33
CA PHE A 24 20.04 1.68 -9.06
C PHE A 24 19.66 0.89 -7.81
N TRP A 25 20.50 -0.08 -7.35
CA TRP A 25 20.15 -1.03 -6.30
C TRP A 25 21.18 -1.18 -5.18
N HIS A 26 22.40 -0.63 -5.35
CA HIS A 26 23.50 -0.90 -4.44
C HIS A 26 23.99 0.36 -3.69
N THR A 27 24.47 0.15 -2.46
CA THR A 27 25.26 1.14 -1.73
C THR A 27 26.67 1.25 -2.33
N LYS A 28 27.38 2.34 -2.03
CA LYS A 28 28.79 2.50 -2.40
C LYS A 28 29.70 1.73 -1.45
N ALA A 29 30.82 1.23 -1.97
CA ALA A 29 31.90 0.63 -1.20
C ALA A 29 32.98 1.66 -0.87
N VAL A 30 33.73 1.41 0.21
CA VAL A 30 35.01 2.10 0.51
C VAL A 30 36.06 1.01 0.76
N GLU A 31 36.64 0.50 -0.33
CA GLU A 31 37.51 -0.71 -0.33
C GLU A 31 38.71 -0.57 0.63
N ARG A 32 39.34 0.62 0.67
CA ARG A 32 40.50 0.87 1.56
C ARG A 32 40.21 0.70 3.04
N LEU A 33 38.94 0.73 3.45
CA LEU A 33 38.46 0.56 4.83
C LEU A 33 37.66 -0.75 5.02
N GLY A 34 37.58 -1.59 4.00
CA GLY A 34 36.84 -2.85 4.06
C GLY A 34 35.32 -2.68 4.15
N ILE A 35 34.78 -1.56 3.67
CA ILE A 35 33.35 -1.32 3.61
C ILE A 35 32.83 -1.85 2.24
N PRO A 36 32.04 -2.94 2.21
CA PRO A 36 31.51 -3.49 0.96
C PRO A 36 30.31 -2.69 0.43
N SER A 37 29.91 -3.04 -0.77
CA SER A 37 28.64 -2.59 -1.39
C SER A 37 27.56 -3.64 -1.16
N GLU A 38 26.37 -3.23 -0.74
CA GLU A 38 25.26 -4.12 -0.44
C GLU A 38 24.05 -3.82 -1.31
N MET A 39 23.30 -4.89 -1.66
CA MET A 39 22.14 -4.83 -2.53
C MET A 39 20.84 -4.71 -1.75
N MET A 40 19.92 -3.89 -2.23
CA MET A 40 18.52 -3.85 -1.85
C MET A 40 17.64 -4.07 -3.09
N THR A 41 16.43 -4.61 -2.91
CA THR A 41 15.51 -4.83 -4.04
C THR A 41 14.05 -4.73 -3.62
N ASP A 42 13.18 -4.42 -4.58
CA ASP A 42 11.74 -4.54 -4.40
C ASP A 42 11.35 -5.99 -4.07
N GLY A 43 10.24 -6.15 -3.36
CA GLY A 43 9.77 -7.46 -3.04
C GLY A 43 8.76 -7.57 -1.90
N PRO A 44 7.69 -6.70 -1.84
CA PRO A 44 6.72 -6.77 -0.74
C PRO A 44 5.90 -8.07 -0.71
N HIS A 45 5.81 -8.81 -1.83
CA HIS A 45 5.14 -10.11 -1.93
C HIS A 45 5.91 -11.14 -2.80
N GLY A 46 7.20 -10.91 -3.03
CA GLY A 46 8.11 -11.76 -3.80
C GLY A 46 9.28 -10.92 -4.31
N LEU A 47 10.50 -11.46 -4.32
CA LEU A 47 11.66 -10.70 -4.74
C LEU A 47 11.58 -10.25 -6.19
N ARG A 48 11.99 -9.01 -6.46
CA ARG A 48 12.16 -8.48 -7.80
C ARG A 48 13.61 -8.07 -8.04
N LYS A 49 14.53 -9.01 -7.92
CA LYS A 49 15.95 -8.79 -8.26
C LYS A 49 16.12 -8.75 -9.77
N GLN A 50 16.73 -7.69 -10.32
CA GLN A 50 17.03 -7.59 -11.74
C GLN A 50 18.07 -8.63 -12.16
N GLU A 51 17.96 -9.18 -13.38
CA GLU A 51 18.92 -10.15 -13.94
C GLU A 51 20.25 -9.51 -14.33
N SER A 52 20.26 -8.21 -14.62
CA SER A 52 21.45 -7.47 -15.01
C SER A 52 21.57 -6.11 -14.31
N ASP A 53 22.79 -5.74 -13.93
CA ASP A 53 23.11 -4.44 -13.32
C ASP A 53 22.90 -3.25 -14.28
N SER A 54 22.70 -3.52 -15.57
CA SER A 54 22.52 -2.49 -16.61
C SER A 54 21.09 -1.96 -16.74
N ASP A 55 20.11 -2.55 -16.05
CA ASP A 55 18.71 -2.10 -16.08
C ASP A 55 18.47 -0.96 -15.10
N ALA A 56 18.91 0.23 -15.46
CA ALA A 56 18.80 1.44 -14.65
C ALA A 56 17.35 1.91 -14.36
N LEU A 57 16.36 1.37 -15.07
CA LEU A 57 14.95 1.75 -14.91
C LEU A 57 14.08 0.64 -14.32
N GLY A 58 14.66 -0.53 -14.04
CA GLY A 58 13.92 -1.67 -13.49
C GLY A 58 12.83 -2.21 -14.44
N LEU A 59 12.98 -1.99 -15.75
CA LEU A 59 12.04 -2.42 -16.79
C LEU A 59 12.34 -3.82 -17.35
N GLY A 60 13.54 -4.33 -17.08
CA GLY A 60 14.01 -5.62 -17.55
C GLY A 60 13.42 -6.81 -16.80
N ARG A 61 13.91 -7.99 -17.15
CA ARG A 61 13.54 -9.23 -16.48
C ARG A 61 14.16 -9.30 -15.09
N SER A 62 13.38 -9.78 -14.14
CA SER A 62 13.86 -10.15 -12.80
C SER A 62 14.08 -11.64 -12.69
N VAL A 63 14.95 -12.06 -11.77
CA VAL A 63 15.14 -13.47 -11.43
C VAL A 63 13.81 -14.09 -10.99
N PRO A 64 13.54 -15.37 -11.30
CA PRO A 64 12.37 -16.06 -10.78
C PRO A 64 12.38 -16.10 -9.26
N ALA A 65 11.23 -15.80 -8.66
CA ALA A 65 11.01 -15.83 -7.21
C ALA A 65 9.60 -16.32 -6.90
N THR A 66 9.33 -16.70 -5.66
CA THR A 66 7.97 -17.06 -5.24
C THR A 66 7.11 -15.81 -5.18
N CYS A 67 6.03 -15.77 -5.98
CA CYS A 67 5.04 -14.71 -5.93
C CYS A 67 3.96 -15.09 -4.91
N PHE A 68 4.05 -14.57 -3.69
CA PHE A 68 3.02 -14.72 -2.66
C PHE A 68 1.79 -13.86 -2.97
N PRO A 69 0.65 -14.07 -2.30
CA PRO A 69 -0.48 -13.15 -2.37
C PRO A 69 -0.05 -11.73 -2.00
N THR A 70 -0.66 -10.74 -2.63
CA THR A 70 -0.38 -9.32 -2.33
C THR A 70 -0.81 -8.94 -0.92
N ALA A 71 -0.32 -7.82 -0.39
CA ALA A 71 -0.67 -7.35 0.94
C ALA A 71 -2.18 -7.18 1.12
N SER A 72 -2.90 -6.69 0.08
CA SER A 72 -4.36 -6.57 0.11
C SER A 72 -5.08 -7.92 0.22
N ALA A 73 -4.49 -9.00 -0.31
CA ALA A 73 -4.98 -10.36 -0.11
C ALA A 73 -4.61 -10.86 1.29
N LEU A 74 -3.31 -10.86 1.64
CA LEU A 74 -2.78 -11.37 2.91
C LEU A 74 -3.47 -10.75 4.13
N ALA A 75 -3.86 -9.47 4.05
CA ALA A 75 -4.53 -8.78 5.13
C ALA A 75 -5.86 -9.43 5.53
N ASN A 76 -6.56 -10.06 4.59
CA ASN A 76 -7.83 -10.71 4.88
C ASN A 76 -7.67 -12.01 5.69
N SER A 77 -6.47 -12.54 5.84
CA SER A 77 -6.20 -13.68 6.73
C SER A 77 -6.31 -13.32 8.21
N TRP A 78 -6.02 -12.07 8.58
CA TRP A 78 -5.92 -11.60 9.96
C TRP A 78 -5.01 -12.49 10.82
N ASP A 79 -3.96 -13.05 10.20
CA ASP A 79 -3.09 -14.06 10.80
C ASP A 79 -1.63 -13.61 10.85
N GLU A 80 -1.18 -13.17 12.02
CA GLU A 80 0.21 -12.76 12.24
C GLU A 80 1.20 -13.93 12.02
N THR A 81 0.78 -15.16 12.31
CA THR A 81 1.64 -16.35 12.13
C THR A 81 1.88 -16.63 10.66
N LEU A 82 0.84 -16.54 9.84
CA LEU A 82 0.93 -16.67 8.39
C LEU A 82 1.84 -15.59 7.80
N LEU A 83 1.64 -14.32 8.21
CA LEU A 83 2.47 -13.20 7.73
C LEU A 83 3.94 -13.36 8.12
N SER A 84 4.23 -13.87 9.32
CA SER A 84 5.60 -14.17 9.74
C SER A 84 6.22 -15.30 8.90
N ALA A 85 5.45 -16.34 8.56
CA ALA A 85 5.93 -17.43 7.68
C ALA A 85 6.21 -16.93 6.26
N VAL A 86 5.33 -16.11 5.67
CA VAL A 86 5.55 -15.47 4.36
C VAL A 86 6.78 -14.57 4.40
N GLY A 87 6.90 -13.74 5.45
CA GLY A 87 8.06 -12.88 5.64
C GLY A 87 9.36 -13.68 5.73
N ARG A 88 9.38 -14.80 6.45
CA ARG A 88 10.55 -15.68 6.53
C ARG A 88 10.92 -16.26 5.17
N ALA A 89 9.96 -16.74 4.39
CA ALA A 89 10.20 -17.23 3.04
C ALA A 89 10.81 -16.16 2.12
N LEU A 90 10.31 -14.91 2.19
CA LEU A 90 10.91 -13.78 1.47
C LEU A 90 12.38 -13.55 1.89
N GLY A 91 12.66 -13.60 3.18
CA GLY A 91 14.02 -13.46 3.71
C GLY A 91 14.95 -14.60 3.28
N GLU A 92 14.48 -15.85 3.26
CA GLU A 92 15.24 -17.01 2.77
C GLU A 92 15.59 -16.86 1.29
N GLU A 93 14.66 -16.42 0.44
CA GLU A 93 14.94 -16.13 -0.97
C GLU A 93 15.91 -14.95 -1.12
N ALA A 94 15.80 -13.91 -0.27
CA ALA A 94 16.71 -12.77 -0.28
C ALA A 94 18.16 -13.21 0.03
N VAL A 95 18.37 -14.02 1.06
CA VAL A 95 19.69 -14.58 1.37
C VAL A 95 20.24 -15.39 0.19
N ALA A 96 19.42 -16.30 -0.39
CA ALA A 96 19.82 -17.13 -1.52
C ALA A 96 20.19 -16.32 -2.76
N GLN A 97 19.59 -15.14 -2.93
CA GLN A 97 19.82 -14.23 -4.05
C GLN A 97 20.87 -13.15 -3.76
N GLY A 98 21.50 -13.14 -2.57
CA GLY A 98 22.48 -12.13 -2.19
C GLY A 98 21.89 -10.72 -2.03
N VAL A 99 20.70 -10.62 -1.48
CA VAL A 99 19.98 -9.35 -1.22
C VAL A 99 20.01 -9.05 0.27
N GLY A 100 20.58 -7.91 0.65
CA GLY A 100 20.72 -7.50 2.06
C GLY A 100 19.49 -6.80 2.63
N MET A 101 18.61 -6.26 1.78
CA MET A 101 17.38 -5.59 2.19
C MET A 101 16.23 -5.83 1.21
N VAL A 102 15.07 -6.21 1.75
CA VAL A 102 13.81 -6.29 1.03
C VAL A 102 13.00 -5.00 1.25
N LEU A 103 12.67 -4.30 0.16
CA LEU A 103 11.90 -3.03 0.19
C LEU A 103 10.40 -3.32 0.36
N GLY A 104 10.03 -3.63 1.57
CA GLY A 104 8.69 -3.98 2.02
C GLY A 104 8.67 -4.36 3.51
N PRO A 105 7.44 -4.46 4.08
CA PRO A 105 6.12 -4.29 3.47
C PRO A 105 5.66 -2.83 3.30
N GLY A 106 4.65 -2.63 2.42
CA GLY A 106 3.93 -1.36 2.32
C GLY A 106 2.78 -1.29 3.31
N VAL A 107 2.67 -0.17 4.07
CA VAL A 107 1.68 -0.02 5.16
C VAL A 107 0.80 1.23 5.05
N ASN A 108 0.82 1.92 3.92
CA ASN A 108 -0.03 3.09 3.73
C ASN A 108 -1.51 2.70 3.87
N ILE A 109 -2.29 3.62 4.44
CA ILE A 109 -3.72 3.41 4.65
C ILE A 109 -4.48 3.49 3.31
N LYS A 110 -5.40 2.56 3.09
CA LYS A 110 -6.30 2.55 1.93
C LYS A 110 -7.37 3.63 2.11
N ARG A 111 -7.00 4.86 1.75
CA ARG A 111 -7.86 6.05 1.86
C ARG A 111 -9.01 6.04 0.85
N SER A 112 -8.67 5.71 -0.39
CA SER A 112 -9.62 5.63 -1.51
C SER A 112 -9.50 4.29 -2.22
N PRO A 113 -10.62 3.68 -2.64
CA PRO A 113 -10.59 2.46 -3.46
C PRO A 113 -9.96 2.68 -4.84
N LEU A 114 -9.73 3.92 -5.25
CA LEU A 114 -9.15 4.25 -6.56
C LEU A 114 -7.62 4.24 -6.58
N CYS A 115 -6.93 4.28 -5.43
CA CYS A 115 -5.47 4.30 -5.41
C CYS A 115 -4.88 3.07 -6.12
N GLY A 116 -4.02 3.31 -7.11
CA GLY A 116 -3.47 2.27 -7.97
C GLY A 116 -2.60 1.25 -7.23
N ARG A 117 -2.01 1.63 -6.09
CA ARG A 117 -1.18 0.75 -5.24
C ARG A 117 -1.93 0.12 -4.06
N ASN A 118 -3.26 0.20 -3.98
CA ASN A 118 -4.02 -0.45 -2.91
C ASN A 118 -3.74 -1.96 -2.78
N PHE A 119 -3.44 -2.63 -3.89
CA PHE A 119 -3.06 -4.05 -3.87
C PHE A 119 -1.80 -4.32 -3.02
N GLU A 120 -0.91 -3.34 -2.89
CA GLU A 120 0.37 -3.44 -2.17
C GLU A 120 0.25 -3.09 -0.68
N TYR A 121 -0.90 -2.54 -0.24
CA TYR A 121 -1.16 -2.11 1.13
C TYR A 121 -2.16 -3.03 1.83
N PHE A 122 -2.00 -3.18 3.17
CA PHE A 122 -2.80 -4.13 3.93
C PHE A 122 -4.26 -3.70 4.09
N SER A 123 -4.52 -2.57 4.75
CA SER A 123 -5.86 -2.27 5.26
C SER A 123 -6.20 -0.76 5.23
N GLU A 124 -7.49 -0.46 5.41
CA GLU A 124 -7.99 0.87 5.79
C GLU A 124 -7.84 1.14 7.30
N ASP A 125 -7.52 0.10 8.09
CA ASP A 125 -7.33 0.18 9.53
C ASP A 125 -5.85 0.17 9.90
N PRO A 126 -5.35 1.17 10.68
CA PRO A 126 -3.94 1.27 11.06
C PRO A 126 -3.48 0.17 12.03
N LEU A 127 -4.34 -0.34 12.92
CA LEU A 127 -3.98 -1.42 13.84
C LEU A 127 -3.75 -2.73 13.07
N LEU A 128 -4.69 -3.10 12.21
CA LEU A 128 -4.58 -4.30 11.38
C LEU A 128 -3.34 -4.22 10.48
N SER A 129 -3.14 -3.09 9.79
CA SER A 129 -1.97 -2.86 8.94
C SER A 129 -0.67 -2.99 9.73
N GLY A 130 -0.59 -2.38 10.91
CA GLY A 130 0.61 -2.40 11.76
C GLY A 130 0.95 -3.78 12.29
N LYS A 131 -0.03 -4.53 12.82
CA LYS A 131 0.17 -5.88 13.38
C LYS A 131 0.65 -6.87 12.33
N LEU A 132 0.00 -6.89 11.16
CA LEU A 132 0.38 -7.78 10.06
C LEU A 132 1.76 -7.42 9.48
N ALA A 133 2.04 -6.13 9.34
CA ALA A 133 3.36 -5.67 8.91
C ALA A 133 4.45 -6.04 9.91
N ALA A 134 4.23 -5.84 11.21
CA ALA A 134 5.17 -6.20 12.26
C ALA A 134 5.49 -7.71 12.24
N ALA A 135 4.48 -8.55 12.04
CA ALA A 135 4.67 -9.99 11.90
C ALA A 135 5.51 -10.36 10.66
N MET A 136 5.21 -9.77 9.51
CA MET A 136 5.96 -9.98 8.27
C MET A 136 7.41 -9.50 8.40
N ILE A 137 7.65 -8.35 9.02
CA ILE A 137 8.98 -7.80 9.30
C ILE A 137 9.79 -8.75 10.17
N ARG A 138 9.21 -9.25 11.27
CA ARG A 138 9.87 -10.26 12.13
C ARG A 138 10.26 -11.50 11.33
N GLY A 139 9.38 -11.95 10.44
CA GLY A 139 9.65 -13.05 9.53
C GLY A 139 10.87 -12.80 8.63
N ILE A 140 10.87 -11.70 7.86
CA ILE A 140 11.98 -11.32 6.97
C ILE A 140 13.28 -11.21 7.78
N GLN A 141 13.26 -10.49 8.88
CA GLN A 141 14.46 -10.21 9.68
C GLN A 141 14.96 -11.39 10.49
N SER A 142 14.17 -12.49 10.64
CA SER A 142 14.62 -13.73 11.26
C SER A 142 15.73 -14.44 10.47
N THR A 143 15.87 -14.12 9.18
CA THR A 143 16.95 -14.63 8.31
C THR A 143 18.22 -13.76 8.35
N GLY A 144 18.18 -12.62 9.06
CA GLY A 144 19.26 -11.64 9.11
C GLY A 144 19.11 -10.49 8.10
N VAL A 145 18.37 -10.69 6.99
CA VAL A 145 18.08 -9.66 5.99
C VAL A 145 17.25 -8.53 6.60
N SER A 146 17.44 -7.30 6.15
CA SER A 146 16.67 -6.16 6.61
C SER A 146 15.34 -6.05 5.85
N ALA A 147 14.24 -5.80 6.57
CA ALA A 147 12.99 -5.32 6.01
C ALA A 147 13.00 -3.78 5.96
N CYS A 148 12.29 -3.20 4.97
CA CYS A 148 12.18 -1.75 4.81
C CYS A 148 10.70 -1.37 4.72
N VAL A 149 10.11 -0.92 5.85
CA VAL A 149 8.70 -0.50 5.87
C VAL A 149 8.50 0.76 5.04
N LYS A 150 7.41 0.81 4.23
CA LYS A 150 7.18 1.90 3.26
C LYS A 150 5.70 2.24 3.11
N HIS A 151 5.33 3.42 2.58
CA HIS A 151 6.10 4.63 2.29
C HIS A 151 5.76 5.70 3.32
N PHE A 152 6.72 6.21 4.05
CA PHE A 152 6.55 7.09 5.20
C PHE A 152 6.57 8.56 4.77
N ALA A 153 5.41 9.29 4.75
CA ALA A 153 4.07 8.85 5.08
C ALA A 153 3.02 9.46 4.12
N ALA A 154 1.78 8.97 4.25
CA ALA A 154 0.63 9.53 3.54
C ALA A 154 0.71 9.50 2.00
N ASN A 155 1.35 8.48 1.42
CA ASN A 155 1.34 8.21 -0.02
C ASN A 155 0.12 7.34 -0.37
N SER A 156 -1.09 7.96 -0.35
CA SER A 156 -2.36 7.26 -0.56
C SER A 156 -2.99 7.53 -1.93
N GLN A 157 -2.19 7.99 -2.90
CA GLN A 157 -2.54 8.19 -4.31
C GLN A 157 -1.31 8.11 -5.19
N GLU A 158 -1.52 7.82 -6.48
CA GLU A 158 -0.45 7.73 -7.47
C GLU A 158 -0.34 8.98 -8.35
N LEU A 159 -1.47 9.64 -8.60
CA LEU A 159 -1.50 10.83 -9.45
C LEU A 159 -0.59 11.94 -8.88
N ARG A 160 0.43 12.31 -9.66
CA ARG A 160 1.43 13.36 -9.30
C ARG A 160 2.10 13.15 -7.94
N ARG A 161 2.24 11.91 -7.47
CA ARG A 161 2.75 11.55 -6.14
C ARG A 161 4.08 12.23 -5.78
N MET A 162 4.96 12.51 -6.77
CA MET A 162 6.25 13.17 -6.55
C MET A 162 6.17 14.71 -6.44
N ALA A 163 5.00 15.32 -6.67
CA ALA A 163 4.82 16.77 -6.67
C ALA A 163 3.64 17.23 -5.81
N THR A 164 2.76 16.31 -5.40
CA THR A 164 1.57 16.60 -4.62
C THR A 164 1.93 16.79 -3.14
N ASP A 165 1.23 17.72 -2.49
CA ASP A 165 1.26 17.93 -1.05
C ASP A 165 0.05 17.26 -0.39
N SER A 166 0.28 16.30 0.49
CA SER A 166 -0.74 15.68 1.33
C SER A 166 -1.00 16.59 2.52
N VAL A 167 -2.16 17.28 2.51
CA VAL A 167 -2.53 18.29 3.51
C VAL A 167 -3.51 17.69 4.51
N MET A 168 -3.12 17.61 5.79
CA MET A 168 -3.93 17.07 6.88
C MET A 168 -3.54 17.65 8.23
N ASP A 169 -4.46 17.61 9.18
CA ASP A 169 -4.20 17.97 10.57
C ASP A 169 -3.32 16.95 11.30
N GLU A 170 -2.66 17.38 12.36
CA GLU A 170 -1.73 16.55 13.15
C GLU A 170 -2.44 15.33 13.76
N ARG A 171 -3.68 15.47 14.21
CA ARG A 171 -4.44 14.38 14.81
C ARG A 171 -4.74 13.28 13.80
N THR A 172 -5.19 13.63 12.60
CA THR A 172 -5.39 12.68 11.51
C THR A 172 -4.08 11.97 11.15
N LEU A 173 -2.97 12.70 11.09
CA LEU A 173 -1.65 12.12 10.85
C LEU A 173 -1.31 11.08 11.94
N ARG A 174 -1.45 11.44 13.22
CA ARG A 174 -1.09 10.62 14.40
C ARG A 174 -2.00 9.41 14.63
N GLU A 175 -3.29 9.53 14.36
CA GLU A 175 -4.26 8.46 14.66
C GLU A 175 -4.53 7.51 13.48
N ILE A 176 -4.30 7.95 12.23
CA ILE A 176 -4.62 7.17 11.03
C ILE A 176 -3.39 6.80 10.21
N TYR A 177 -2.53 7.77 9.86
CA TYR A 177 -1.49 7.54 8.85
C TYR A 177 -0.14 7.09 9.42
N LEU A 178 0.15 7.34 10.69
CA LEU A 178 1.40 6.97 11.33
C LEU A 178 1.38 5.67 12.15
N PRO A 179 0.25 5.20 12.77
CA PRO A 179 0.31 4.10 13.74
C PRO A 179 0.79 2.77 13.16
N ALA A 180 0.55 2.48 11.86
CA ALA A 180 1.07 1.27 11.23
C ALA A 180 2.60 1.26 11.18
N PHE A 181 3.23 2.41 10.96
CA PHE A 181 4.69 2.56 11.00
C PHE A 181 5.23 2.47 12.44
N GLU A 182 4.55 3.12 13.40
CA GLU A 182 4.92 3.02 14.82
C GLU A 182 4.92 1.56 15.29
N THR A 183 3.88 0.79 14.93
CA THR A 183 3.78 -0.64 15.25
C THR A 183 4.88 -1.45 14.56
N ALA A 184 5.18 -1.18 13.28
CA ALA A 184 6.27 -1.83 12.55
C ALA A 184 7.63 -1.59 13.22
N ILE A 185 7.85 -0.41 13.81
CA ILE A 185 9.07 -0.06 14.55
C ILE A 185 9.09 -0.72 15.93
N LYS A 186 8.06 -0.48 16.75
CA LYS A 186 8.06 -0.89 18.16
C LYS A 186 7.82 -2.39 18.37
N GLU A 187 6.97 -3.01 17.55
CA GLU A 187 6.64 -4.44 17.66
C GLU A 187 7.33 -5.29 16.60
N GLY A 188 7.52 -4.74 15.39
CA GLY A 188 8.22 -5.43 14.30
C GLY A 188 9.73 -5.36 14.42
N GLY A 189 10.27 -4.36 15.10
CA GLY A 189 11.70 -4.11 15.21
C GLY A 189 12.37 -3.87 13.85
N VAL A 190 11.68 -3.15 12.95
CA VAL A 190 12.15 -2.92 11.58
C VAL A 190 13.48 -2.16 11.59
N ARG A 191 14.44 -2.60 10.76
CA ARG A 191 15.78 -2.01 10.67
C ARG A 191 15.90 -0.89 9.66
N SER A 192 14.96 -0.77 8.74
CA SER A 192 14.96 0.31 7.76
C SER A 192 13.56 0.77 7.40
N LEU A 193 13.48 2.03 6.95
CA LEU A 193 12.24 2.70 6.59
C LEU A 193 12.47 3.51 5.31
N MET A 194 11.50 3.45 4.37
CA MET A 194 11.53 4.25 3.14
C MET A 194 10.57 5.43 3.26
N THR A 195 11.07 6.64 3.00
CA THR A 195 10.23 7.85 2.94
C THR A 195 9.36 7.88 1.69
N ALA A 196 8.22 8.54 1.77
CA ALA A 196 7.32 8.68 0.64
C ALA A 196 7.76 9.78 -0.34
N TYR A 197 7.25 9.73 -1.57
CA TYR A 197 7.54 10.73 -2.61
C TYR A 197 6.93 12.10 -2.36
N ASN A 198 5.77 12.14 -1.72
CA ASN A 198 4.94 13.33 -1.60
C ASN A 198 5.48 14.31 -0.57
N ARG A 199 4.98 15.55 -0.67
CA ARG A 199 5.05 16.47 0.45
C ARG A 199 4.01 16.08 1.49
N LEU A 200 4.31 16.41 2.73
CA LEU A 200 3.39 16.34 3.86
C LEU A 200 3.37 17.72 4.52
N ASN A 201 2.22 18.40 4.43
CA ASN A 201 2.04 19.74 4.96
C ASN A 201 3.14 20.70 4.49
N GLY A 202 3.41 20.73 3.18
CA GLY A 202 4.34 21.65 2.52
C GLY A 202 5.77 21.13 2.35
N THR A 203 6.23 20.16 3.15
CA THR A 203 7.61 19.65 3.14
C THR A 203 7.68 18.23 2.60
N TYR A 204 8.64 17.92 1.71
CA TYR A 204 8.85 16.56 1.25
C TYR A 204 9.14 15.61 2.40
N CYS A 205 8.53 14.42 2.41
CA CYS A 205 8.68 13.46 3.50
C CYS A 205 10.15 13.14 3.83
N ASN A 206 11.01 13.09 2.80
CA ASN A 206 12.45 12.83 2.98
C ASN A 206 13.25 13.99 3.62
N GLU A 207 12.64 15.17 3.74
CA GLU A 207 13.24 16.40 4.25
C GLU A 207 12.50 16.97 5.46
N ASN A 208 11.47 16.27 5.92
CA ASN A 208 10.57 16.74 6.95
C ASN A 208 11.13 16.45 8.34
N GLU A 209 11.70 17.48 8.98
CA GLU A 209 12.31 17.36 10.32
C GLU A 209 11.27 16.93 11.37
N HIS A 210 10.02 17.45 11.32
CA HIS A 210 8.97 17.03 12.22
C HIS A 210 8.68 15.51 12.08
N LEU A 211 8.60 15.02 10.85
CA LEU A 211 8.33 13.62 10.59
C LEU A 211 9.50 12.70 10.97
N LEU A 212 10.74 13.08 10.59
CA LEU A 212 11.90 12.20 10.72
C LEU A 212 12.66 12.41 12.05
N ARG A 213 12.86 13.66 12.50
CA ARG A 213 13.59 13.90 13.75
C ARG A 213 12.69 13.86 14.97
N ASP A 214 11.58 14.62 14.96
CA ASP A 214 10.77 14.72 16.17
C ASP A 214 10.01 13.41 16.41
N ILE A 215 9.25 12.94 15.41
CA ILE A 215 8.38 11.76 15.57
C ILE A 215 9.19 10.47 15.47
N LEU A 216 9.84 10.22 14.31
CA LEU A 216 10.45 8.92 14.04
C LEU A 216 11.62 8.64 14.99
N ARG A 217 12.58 9.56 15.08
CA ARG A 217 13.77 9.35 15.91
C ARG A 217 13.55 9.74 17.37
N GLY A 218 12.90 10.89 17.63
CA GLY A 218 12.70 11.42 18.97
C GLY A 218 11.65 10.65 19.77
N GLU A 219 10.43 10.57 19.28
CA GLU A 219 9.33 9.95 20.04
C GLU A 219 9.33 8.42 19.96
N TRP A 220 9.63 7.86 18.78
CA TRP A 220 9.60 6.40 18.59
C TRP A 220 10.93 5.73 18.85
N GLY A 221 12.04 6.48 18.90
CA GLY A 221 13.38 5.98 19.17
C GLY A 221 13.96 5.14 18.04
N PHE A 222 13.57 5.41 16.80
CA PHE A 222 14.08 4.68 15.64
C PHE A 222 15.52 5.06 15.35
N ASP A 223 16.43 4.09 15.40
CA ASP A 223 17.87 4.25 15.16
C ASP A 223 18.34 3.53 13.88
N GLY A 224 17.39 3.05 13.04
CA GLY A 224 17.70 2.35 11.82
C GLY A 224 17.92 3.27 10.60
N LEU A 225 18.13 2.63 9.44
CA LEU A 225 18.34 3.29 8.16
C LEU A 225 17.06 3.95 7.66
N VAL A 226 17.13 5.22 7.28
CA VAL A 226 16.06 5.90 6.49
C VAL A 226 16.56 6.05 5.05
N VAL A 227 15.86 5.41 4.11
CA VAL A 227 16.15 5.50 2.67
C VAL A 227 15.07 6.31 1.96
N SER A 228 15.44 7.11 0.96
CA SER A 228 14.47 7.77 0.09
C SER A 228 13.76 6.75 -0.81
N ASP A 229 12.51 6.98 -1.17
CA ASP A 229 11.94 6.31 -2.34
C ASP A 229 12.72 6.73 -3.60
N TRP A 230 12.68 5.92 -4.67
CA TRP A 230 13.56 6.03 -5.83
C TRP A 230 13.36 7.33 -6.61
N GLY A 231 14.31 8.27 -6.46
CA GLY A 231 14.21 9.64 -6.99
C GLY A 231 13.32 10.57 -6.17
N GLY A 232 12.93 10.18 -4.96
CA GLY A 232 12.11 10.98 -4.03
C GLY A 232 12.85 12.10 -3.31
N ASN A 233 14.18 12.09 -3.34
CA ASN A 233 14.98 13.14 -2.72
C ASN A 233 14.90 14.44 -3.52
N ASN A 234 14.64 15.56 -2.86
CA ASN A 234 14.64 16.90 -3.45
C ASN A 234 15.90 17.69 -3.03
N ASP A 235 16.02 18.09 -1.78
CA ASP A 235 17.20 18.75 -1.20
C ASP A 235 17.97 17.76 -0.33
N ARG A 236 19.15 17.34 -0.79
CA ARG A 236 19.94 16.34 -0.07
C ARG A 236 20.50 16.87 1.24
N VAL A 237 20.83 18.14 1.32
CA VAL A 237 21.34 18.77 2.56
C VAL A 237 20.22 18.84 3.61
N ALA A 238 19.04 19.27 3.21
CA ALA A 238 17.85 19.27 4.07
C ALA A 238 17.50 17.85 4.53
N ALA A 239 17.59 16.85 3.64
CA ALA A 239 17.32 15.45 3.95
C ALA A 239 18.29 14.90 5.02
N VAL A 240 19.60 15.13 4.91
CA VAL A 240 20.58 14.74 5.93
C VAL A 240 20.27 15.42 7.26
N ARG A 241 19.95 16.72 7.24
CA ARG A 241 19.57 17.47 8.44
C ARG A 241 18.32 16.88 9.11
N ALA A 242 17.32 16.50 8.31
CA ALA A 242 16.10 15.86 8.79
C ALA A 242 16.31 14.43 9.30
N GLY A 243 17.43 13.76 9.00
CA GLY A 243 17.72 12.41 9.46
C GLY A 243 17.51 11.31 8.41
N SER A 244 17.41 11.66 7.11
CA SER A 244 17.43 10.72 6.00
C SER A 244 18.84 10.24 5.71
N SER A 245 19.06 8.91 5.74
CA SER A 245 20.40 8.32 5.72
C SER A 245 20.90 8.02 4.32
N LEU A 246 20.05 7.53 3.42
CA LEU A 246 20.47 7.03 2.10
C LEU A 246 19.56 7.55 0.99
N GLU A 247 20.13 8.23 0.00
CA GLU A 247 19.44 8.58 -1.24
C GLU A 247 19.53 7.45 -2.26
N MET A 248 18.39 7.02 -2.80
CA MET A 248 18.33 6.08 -3.91
C MET A 248 17.48 6.64 -5.07
N PRO A 249 17.79 6.27 -6.34
CA PRO A 249 19.02 5.62 -6.80
C PRO A 249 20.20 6.59 -6.83
N ALA A 250 21.33 6.13 -7.40
CA ALA A 250 22.52 6.96 -7.56
C ALA A 250 22.23 8.30 -8.25
N SER A 251 22.76 9.39 -7.68
CA SER A 251 22.69 10.73 -8.26
C SER A 251 23.91 11.09 -9.13
N ASN A 252 24.77 10.09 -9.42
CA ASN A 252 26.02 10.28 -10.16
C ASN A 252 26.97 11.32 -9.52
N GLY A 253 26.95 11.45 -8.19
CA GLY A 253 27.79 12.36 -7.43
C GLY A 253 27.28 13.81 -7.35
N GLU A 254 26.16 14.15 -7.99
CA GLU A 254 25.61 15.51 -7.97
C GLU A 254 25.21 15.94 -6.56
N THR A 255 24.46 15.06 -5.86
CA THR A 255 24.02 15.34 -4.49
C THR A 255 25.13 15.15 -3.46
N ASP A 256 26.11 14.25 -3.70
CA ASP A 256 27.30 14.12 -2.86
C ASP A 256 28.09 15.43 -2.82
N ARG A 257 28.26 16.09 -3.98
CA ARG A 257 28.90 17.42 -4.09
C ARG A 257 28.18 18.46 -3.25
N HIS A 258 26.83 18.48 -3.26
CA HIS A 258 26.04 19.40 -2.43
C HIS A 258 26.30 19.19 -0.92
N ILE A 259 26.44 17.95 -0.46
CA ILE A 259 26.80 17.63 0.92
C ILE A 259 28.18 18.15 1.26
N VAL A 260 29.19 17.84 0.43
CA VAL A 260 30.58 18.29 0.65
C VAL A 260 30.65 19.82 0.73
N GLU A 261 30.02 20.52 -0.23
CA GLU A 261 29.97 21.99 -0.23
C GLU A 261 29.27 22.55 1.01
N ALA A 262 28.18 21.92 1.46
CA ALA A 262 27.41 22.36 2.62
C ALA A 262 28.21 22.21 3.94
N VAL A 263 28.97 21.12 4.09
CA VAL A 263 29.84 20.92 5.26
C VAL A 263 31.01 21.93 5.22
N GLN A 264 31.67 22.08 4.07
CA GLN A 264 32.80 23.00 3.91
C GLN A 264 32.44 24.46 4.16
N ASN A 265 31.24 24.89 3.81
CA ASN A 265 30.76 26.25 4.02
C ASN A 265 30.02 26.45 5.38
N GLY A 266 29.89 25.39 6.19
CA GLY A 266 29.29 25.43 7.52
C GLY A 266 27.76 25.49 7.53
N THR A 267 27.06 25.21 6.40
CA THR A 267 25.57 25.15 6.32
C THR A 267 25.02 23.79 6.72
N LEU A 268 25.85 22.73 6.77
CA LEU A 268 25.57 21.43 7.33
C LEU A 268 26.63 21.08 8.38
N ASP A 269 26.19 20.70 9.60
CA ASP A 269 27.08 20.14 10.60
C ASP A 269 27.54 18.74 10.18
N GLU A 270 28.85 18.49 10.13
CA GLU A 270 29.42 17.19 9.76
C GLU A 270 28.96 16.09 10.73
N ALA A 271 28.65 16.40 11.99
CA ALA A 271 28.14 15.44 12.95
C ALA A 271 26.78 14.84 12.53
N LEU A 272 25.94 15.62 11.85
CA LEU A 272 24.67 15.12 11.29
C LEU A 272 24.90 14.19 10.10
N LEU A 273 25.95 14.43 9.30
CA LEU A 273 26.36 13.52 8.24
C LEU A 273 26.91 12.23 8.83
N ASP A 274 27.75 12.31 9.85
CA ASP A 274 28.34 11.17 10.55
C ASP A 274 27.26 10.26 11.17
N GLU A 275 26.20 10.82 11.72
CA GLU A 275 25.02 10.08 12.19
C GLU A 275 24.38 9.26 11.07
N GLN A 276 24.21 9.84 9.88
CA GLN A 276 23.60 9.13 8.77
C GLN A 276 24.53 8.07 8.18
N VAL A 277 25.84 8.31 8.16
CA VAL A 277 26.85 7.32 7.77
C VAL A 277 26.85 6.13 8.73
N ASP A 278 26.68 6.35 10.04
CA ASP A 278 26.58 5.27 11.04
C ASP A 278 25.42 4.31 10.74
N HIS A 279 24.24 4.85 10.36
CA HIS A 279 23.08 4.03 9.96
C HIS A 279 23.33 3.25 8.66
N VAL A 280 24.00 3.85 7.68
CA VAL A 280 24.37 3.16 6.43
C VAL A 280 25.35 2.03 6.70
N LEU A 281 26.35 2.27 7.54
CA LEU A 281 27.32 1.24 7.93
C LEU A 281 26.68 0.09 8.70
N ASP A 282 25.70 0.40 9.57
CA ASP A 282 24.97 -0.64 10.32
C ASP A 282 24.17 -1.53 9.37
N PHE A 283 23.51 -0.97 8.35
CA PHE A 283 22.86 -1.73 7.28
C PHE A 283 23.89 -2.61 6.55
N ILE A 284 24.98 -2.02 6.05
CA ILE A 284 26.00 -2.73 5.25
C ILE A 284 26.57 -3.93 6.01
N PHE A 285 27.01 -3.75 7.25
CA PHE A 285 27.60 -4.85 8.02
C PHE A 285 26.58 -5.87 8.53
N THR A 286 25.33 -5.45 8.74
CA THR A 286 24.23 -6.37 9.05
C THR A 286 23.91 -7.26 7.86
N ALA A 287 23.80 -6.68 6.65
CA ALA A 287 23.60 -7.41 5.41
C ALA A 287 24.76 -8.37 5.11
N GLN A 288 26.00 -7.89 5.21
CA GLN A 288 27.19 -8.74 5.03
C GLN A 288 27.18 -9.97 5.95
N LYS A 289 26.82 -9.78 7.23
CA LYS A 289 26.71 -10.87 8.19
C LYS A 289 25.60 -11.87 7.80
N ALA A 290 24.44 -11.39 7.38
CA ALA A 290 23.32 -12.23 6.95
C ALA A 290 23.68 -13.06 5.71
N LEU A 291 24.36 -12.43 4.74
CA LEU A 291 24.69 -13.04 3.46
C LEU A 291 25.93 -13.97 3.53
N ALA A 292 26.79 -13.81 4.54
CA ALA A 292 28.00 -14.63 4.72
C ALA A 292 27.70 -16.13 4.90
N CYS A 293 26.51 -16.47 5.42
CA CYS A 293 26.09 -17.85 5.61
C CYS A 293 25.67 -18.54 4.30
N GLY A 294 25.43 -17.75 3.24
CA GLY A 294 24.79 -18.24 2.02
C GLY A 294 23.39 -18.80 2.29
N GLY A 295 22.73 -19.31 1.28
CA GLY A 295 21.41 -19.93 1.47
C GLY A 295 20.91 -20.61 0.20
N VAL A 296 20.04 -21.57 0.40
CA VAL A 296 19.16 -22.15 -0.61
C VAL A 296 17.76 -22.15 -0.02
N PHE A 297 16.75 -22.02 -0.85
CA PHE A 297 15.36 -22.08 -0.41
C PHE A 297 14.63 -23.24 -1.10
N ASP A 298 13.61 -23.77 -0.44
CA ASP A 298 12.76 -24.82 -0.99
C ASP A 298 11.57 -24.17 -1.73
N GLY A 299 11.71 -24.01 -3.05
CA GLY A 299 10.66 -23.45 -3.90
C GLY A 299 9.34 -24.23 -3.87
N THR A 300 9.38 -25.55 -3.59
CA THR A 300 8.17 -26.37 -3.43
C THR A 300 7.45 -26.05 -2.13
N ALA A 301 8.18 -25.90 -1.03
CA ALA A 301 7.62 -25.51 0.25
C ALA A 301 7.07 -24.07 0.20
N HIS A 302 7.78 -23.14 -0.47
CA HIS A 302 7.31 -21.76 -0.64
C HIS A 302 6.05 -21.69 -1.51
N HIS A 303 5.95 -22.51 -2.57
CA HIS A 303 4.74 -22.61 -3.37
C HIS A 303 3.55 -23.16 -2.56
N ALA A 304 3.76 -24.19 -1.75
CA ALA A 304 2.73 -24.70 -0.85
C ALA A 304 2.29 -23.65 0.19
N LEU A 305 3.22 -22.87 0.73
CA LEU A 305 2.91 -21.74 1.60
C LEU A 305 2.11 -20.65 0.86
N ALA A 306 2.44 -20.35 -0.40
CA ALA A 306 1.68 -19.40 -1.22
C ALA A 306 0.24 -19.89 -1.46
N ALA A 307 0.03 -21.20 -1.69
CA ALA A 307 -1.30 -21.80 -1.83
C ALA A 307 -2.11 -21.68 -0.52
N LYS A 308 -1.50 -22.03 0.62
CA LYS A 308 -2.11 -21.87 1.94
C LYS A 308 -2.48 -20.41 2.20
N ALA A 309 -1.56 -19.48 1.97
CA ALA A 309 -1.79 -18.06 2.18
C ALA A 309 -2.93 -17.54 1.29
N ALA A 310 -3.01 -17.95 0.02
CA ALA A 310 -4.10 -17.57 -0.87
C ALA A 310 -5.45 -18.12 -0.41
N ALA A 311 -5.50 -19.37 0.08
CA ALA A 311 -6.73 -19.98 0.57
C ALA A 311 -7.25 -19.31 1.85
N GLU A 312 -6.36 -19.04 2.82
CA GLU A 312 -6.71 -18.41 4.10
C GLU A 312 -7.06 -16.92 3.96
N SER A 313 -6.60 -16.29 2.87
CA SER A 313 -6.87 -14.87 2.56
C SER A 313 -8.11 -14.65 1.69
N ALA A 314 -8.62 -15.68 1.05
CA ALA A 314 -9.80 -15.57 0.19
C ALA A 314 -11.06 -15.33 1.02
N VAL A 315 -11.92 -14.41 0.56
CA VAL A 315 -13.13 -14.01 1.30
C VAL A 315 -14.38 -14.52 0.57
N LEU A 316 -15.18 -15.34 1.25
CA LEU A 316 -16.50 -15.74 0.75
C LEU A 316 -17.49 -14.61 1.11
N LEU A 317 -17.90 -13.83 0.10
CA LEU A 317 -18.78 -12.68 0.29
C LEU A 317 -20.27 -13.03 0.24
N LYS A 318 -20.62 -14.07 -0.51
CA LYS A 318 -22.00 -14.52 -0.69
C LYS A 318 -22.04 -16.02 -0.94
N ASN A 319 -23.02 -16.74 -0.36
CA ASN A 319 -23.21 -18.17 -0.58
C ASN A 319 -24.67 -18.57 -0.34
N GLU A 320 -25.56 -18.22 -1.29
CA GLU A 320 -26.98 -18.54 -1.17
C GLU A 320 -27.26 -20.01 -1.49
N LYS A 321 -28.14 -20.63 -0.70
CA LYS A 321 -28.60 -22.02 -0.88
C LYS A 321 -27.45 -23.02 -0.94
N GLU A 322 -26.39 -22.77 -0.17
CA GLU A 322 -25.20 -23.63 -0.15
C GLU A 322 -24.68 -23.93 -1.58
N PHE A 323 -24.59 -22.86 -2.40
CA PHE A 323 -24.08 -22.99 -3.78
C PHE A 323 -22.65 -23.55 -3.78
N LEU A 324 -21.83 -23.10 -2.82
CA LEU A 324 -20.50 -23.63 -2.52
C LEU A 324 -20.52 -24.36 -1.17
N PRO A 325 -19.69 -25.39 -0.96
CA PRO A 325 -18.78 -25.97 -1.95
C PRO A 325 -19.50 -26.74 -3.06
N LEU A 326 -18.80 -26.95 -4.19
CA LEU A 326 -19.28 -27.77 -5.30
C LEU A 326 -19.49 -29.23 -4.83
N ARG A 327 -20.53 -29.88 -5.32
CA ARG A 327 -20.83 -31.26 -5.00
C ARG A 327 -20.31 -32.20 -6.11
N GLN A 328 -19.92 -33.39 -5.72
CA GLN A 328 -19.47 -34.41 -6.67
C GLN A 328 -20.58 -34.73 -7.67
N GLY A 329 -20.22 -34.79 -8.98
CA GLY A 329 -21.15 -35.09 -10.08
C GLY A 329 -21.89 -33.86 -10.61
N GLU A 330 -21.73 -32.66 -10.03
CA GLU A 330 -22.27 -31.44 -10.64
C GLU A 330 -21.44 -31.05 -11.87
N ARG A 331 -22.12 -30.82 -13.01
CA ARG A 331 -21.49 -30.37 -14.25
C ARG A 331 -21.30 -28.87 -14.24
N VAL A 332 -20.05 -28.41 -14.23
CA VAL A 332 -19.68 -27.03 -14.01
C VAL A 332 -19.12 -26.38 -15.28
N ALA A 333 -19.76 -25.33 -15.77
CA ALA A 333 -19.17 -24.46 -16.78
C ALA A 333 -18.17 -23.50 -16.14
N VAL A 334 -16.96 -23.41 -16.69
CA VAL A 334 -15.95 -22.41 -16.28
C VAL A 334 -15.90 -21.33 -17.37
N ILE A 335 -16.21 -20.09 -16.99
CA ILE A 335 -16.32 -18.97 -17.93
C ILE A 335 -15.50 -17.77 -17.39
N GLY A 336 -14.80 -17.10 -18.29
CA GLY A 336 -13.98 -15.92 -17.94
C GLY A 336 -12.51 -16.13 -18.17
N ASP A 337 -11.85 -15.15 -18.78
CA ASP A 337 -10.41 -15.22 -19.14
C ASP A 337 -9.51 -15.49 -17.94
N PHE A 338 -9.89 -14.96 -16.78
CA PHE A 338 -9.12 -15.08 -15.53
C PHE A 338 -9.08 -16.51 -14.96
N ALA A 339 -9.93 -17.43 -15.44
CA ALA A 339 -9.85 -18.84 -15.05
C ALA A 339 -8.63 -19.55 -15.66
N ALA A 340 -8.26 -19.19 -16.89
CA ALA A 340 -7.13 -19.77 -17.62
C ALA A 340 -5.84 -18.98 -17.46
N VAL A 341 -5.95 -17.67 -17.32
CA VAL A 341 -4.81 -16.75 -17.07
C VAL A 341 -5.17 -15.87 -15.88
N PRO A 342 -4.87 -16.31 -14.66
CA PRO A 342 -5.33 -15.61 -13.46
C PRO A 342 -4.73 -14.21 -13.33
N ARG A 343 -5.48 -13.32 -12.68
CA ARG A 343 -4.97 -12.07 -12.16
C ARG A 343 -4.45 -12.34 -10.74
N TYR A 344 -3.15 -12.38 -10.55
CA TYR A 344 -2.52 -12.89 -9.32
C TYR A 344 -1.66 -11.86 -8.58
N GLN A 345 -1.26 -10.77 -9.23
CA GLN A 345 -0.46 -9.69 -8.68
C GLN A 345 -0.78 -8.34 -9.34
N GLY A 346 -0.36 -7.22 -8.72
CA GLY A 346 -0.40 -5.89 -9.31
C GLY A 346 0.69 -5.65 -10.34
N ALA A 347 0.78 -4.42 -10.84
CA ALA A 347 1.81 -3.98 -11.77
C ALA A 347 2.64 -2.83 -11.18
N GLY A 348 3.85 -2.61 -11.69
CA GLY A 348 4.81 -1.62 -11.19
C GLY A 348 6.04 -2.25 -10.57
N SER A 349 6.67 -1.55 -9.63
CA SER A 349 7.93 -1.95 -8.97
C SER A 349 7.82 -3.28 -8.20
N SER A 350 6.64 -3.64 -7.71
CA SER A 350 6.39 -4.88 -6.96
C SER A 350 6.14 -6.12 -7.83
N ARG A 351 6.21 -6.01 -9.18
CA ARG A 351 5.91 -7.11 -10.09
C ARG A 351 6.95 -8.21 -10.03
N VAL A 352 6.57 -9.38 -9.52
CA VAL A 352 7.41 -10.59 -9.41
C VAL A 352 7.40 -11.40 -10.71
N ASN A 353 8.53 -12.00 -11.06
CA ASN A 353 8.60 -13.06 -12.08
C ASN A 353 8.40 -14.41 -11.36
N PRO A 354 7.20 -15.04 -11.43
CA PRO A 354 6.90 -16.20 -10.60
C PRO A 354 7.67 -17.44 -11.04
N THR A 355 8.09 -18.27 -10.07
CA THR A 355 8.77 -19.56 -10.35
C THR A 355 7.86 -20.53 -11.08
N GLN A 356 6.54 -20.47 -10.79
CA GLN A 356 5.49 -21.23 -11.47
C GLN A 356 4.15 -20.50 -11.36
N MET A 357 3.13 -20.96 -12.07
CA MET A 357 1.79 -20.36 -12.05
C MET A 357 0.71 -21.42 -12.15
N ASP A 358 -0.17 -21.48 -11.14
CA ASP A 358 -1.34 -22.36 -11.15
C ASP A 358 -2.56 -21.61 -11.68
N ALA A 359 -3.16 -22.14 -12.75
CA ALA A 359 -4.41 -21.59 -13.27
C ALA A 359 -5.64 -22.25 -12.61
N PRO A 360 -6.66 -21.48 -12.19
CA PRO A 360 -7.88 -22.05 -11.60
C PRO A 360 -8.55 -23.14 -12.44
N LEU A 361 -8.60 -22.99 -13.76
CA LEU A 361 -9.18 -23.97 -14.68
C LEU A 361 -8.48 -25.33 -14.60
N ASP A 362 -7.17 -25.34 -14.58
CA ASP A 362 -6.39 -26.58 -14.55
C ASP A 362 -6.43 -27.21 -13.15
N ALA A 363 -6.37 -26.39 -12.10
CA ALA A 363 -6.50 -26.85 -10.72
C ALA A 363 -7.89 -27.46 -10.44
N LEU A 364 -9.00 -26.90 -10.97
CA LEU A 364 -10.33 -27.48 -10.84
C LEU A 364 -10.42 -28.85 -11.52
N ARG A 365 -9.85 -29.00 -12.70
CA ARG A 365 -9.78 -30.30 -13.40
C ARG A 365 -8.96 -31.32 -12.61
N ALA A 366 -7.81 -30.91 -12.08
CA ALA A 366 -6.95 -31.77 -11.27
C ALA A 366 -7.65 -32.19 -9.96
N ALA A 367 -8.49 -31.34 -9.39
CA ALA A 367 -9.31 -31.65 -8.21
C ALA A 367 -10.54 -32.52 -8.52
N GLY A 368 -10.72 -32.97 -9.78
CA GLY A 368 -11.79 -33.88 -10.17
C GLY A 368 -13.17 -33.23 -10.35
N VAL A 369 -13.23 -31.92 -10.50
CA VAL A 369 -14.47 -31.21 -10.83
C VAL A 369 -14.89 -31.56 -12.26
N ASP A 370 -16.17 -31.95 -12.47
CA ASP A 370 -16.72 -32.21 -13.81
C ASP A 370 -16.91 -30.91 -14.60
N VAL A 371 -15.80 -30.44 -15.18
CA VAL A 371 -15.75 -29.21 -15.98
C VAL A 371 -16.35 -29.50 -17.35
N THR A 372 -17.64 -29.13 -17.57
CA THR A 372 -18.38 -29.28 -18.83
C THR A 372 -17.67 -28.61 -20.01
N GLY A 373 -16.91 -27.53 -19.74
CA GLY A 373 -16.12 -26.81 -20.73
C GLY A 373 -15.63 -25.48 -20.20
N PHE A 374 -14.78 -24.82 -21.01
CA PHE A 374 -14.25 -23.50 -20.76
C PHE A 374 -14.55 -22.54 -21.91
N GLU A 375 -14.99 -21.34 -21.59
CA GLU A 375 -15.16 -20.25 -22.56
C GLU A 375 -14.57 -18.95 -21.98
N LYS A 376 -13.78 -18.26 -22.79
CA LYS A 376 -13.14 -17.01 -22.41
C LYS A 376 -14.15 -15.89 -22.05
N GLY A 377 -15.27 -15.83 -22.75
CA GLY A 377 -16.40 -14.94 -22.49
C GLY A 377 -16.20 -13.49 -22.90
N PHE A 378 -15.06 -12.89 -22.59
CA PHE A 378 -14.74 -11.47 -22.85
C PHE A 378 -13.27 -11.24 -23.19
N PHE A 379 -12.95 -10.05 -23.68
CA PHE A 379 -11.57 -9.54 -23.79
C PHE A 379 -11.26 -8.60 -22.63
N ARG A 380 -10.08 -8.75 -22.00
CA ARG A 380 -9.59 -7.87 -20.92
C ARG A 380 -9.50 -6.40 -21.33
N SER A 381 -9.27 -6.14 -22.61
CA SER A 381 -9.24 -4.77 -23.16
C SER A 381 -10.57 -4.02 -23.04
N GLY A 382 -11.68 -4.72 -22.75
CA GLY A 382 -13.03 -4.16 -22.77
C GLY A 382 -13.68 -4.16 -24.16
N ALA A 383 -12.99 -4.66 -25.20
CA ALA A 383 -13.53 -4.73 -26.56
C ALA A 383 -14.75 -5.65 -26.61
N ALA A 384 -15.71 -5.31 -27.46
CA ALA A 384 -16.90 -6.11 -27.69
C ALA A 384 -16.52 -7.51 -28.24
N ALA A 385 -17.14 -8.57 -27.70
CA ALA A 385 -16.82 -9.95 -28.02
C ALA A 385 -18.08 -10.81 -28.28
N PRO A 386 -18.97 -10.46 -29.26
CA PRO A 386 -20.26 -11.13 -29.44
C PRO A 386 -20.14 -12.63 -29.70
N ARG A 387 -19.07 -13.10 -30.35
CA ARG A 387 -18.82 -14.52 -30.57
C ARG A 387 -18.48 -15.27 -29.29
N LEU A 388 -17.64 -14.67 -28.44
CA LEU A 388 -17.28 -15.25 -27.14
C LEU A 388 -18.51 -15.30 -26.23
N LEU A 389 -19.30 -14.24 -26.19
CA LEU A 389 -20.54 -14.14 -25.42
C LEU A 389 -21.53 -15.27 -25.80
N ARG A 390 -21.80 -15.46 -27.10
CA ARG A 390 -22.69 -16.55 -27.57
C ARG A 390 -22.20 -17.94 -27.18
N ARG A 391 -20.90 -18.22 -27.28
CA ARG A 391 -20.31 -19.50 -26.88
C ARG A 391 -20.43 -19.72 -25.38
N ALA A 392 -20.14 -18.71 -24.58
CA ALA A 392 -20.28 -18.75 -23.13
C ALA A 392 -21.74 -19.01 -22.71
N ARG A 393 -22.71 -18.33 -23.32
CA ARG A 393 -24.14 -18.53 -23.10
C ARG A 393 -24.57 -19.97 -23.42
N ALA A 394 -24.11 -20.52 -24.54
CA ALA A 394 -24.42 -21.90 -24.94
C ALA A 394 -23.80 -22.96 -24.00
N LEU A 395 -22.60 -22.68 -23.44
CA LEU A 395 -21.99 -23.53 -22.45
C LEU A 395 -22.76 -23.48 -21.12
N ALA A 396 -23.11 -22.28 -20.65
CA ALA A 396 -23.85 -22.06 -19.41
C ALA A 396 -25.23 -22.77 -19.43
N ALA A 397 -25.95 -22.70 -20.56
CA ALA A 397 -27.30 -23.30 -20.71
C ALA A 397 -27.32 -24.82 -20.55
N ARG A 398 -26.21 -25.54 -20.78
CA ARG A 398 -26.11 -27.01 -20.68
C ARG A 398 -25.40 -27.54 -19.45
N SER A 399 -25.05 -26.66 -18.54
CA SER A 399 -24.30 -26.96 -17.29
C SER A 399 -25.22 -26.81 -16.09
N ASP A 400 -24.95 -27.55 -15.01
CA ASP A 400 -25.76 -27.48 -13.79
C ASP A 400 -25.42 -26.22 -12.97
N LYS A 401 -24.14 -25.85 -12.97
CA LYS A 401 -23.60 -24.65 -12.34
C LYS A 401 -22.63 -23.89 -13.26
N VAL A 402 -22.49 -22.60 -13.04
CA VAL A 402 -21.53 -21.75 -13.74
C VAL A 402 -20.61 -21.11 -12.73
N LEU A 403 -19.30 -21.24 -12.93
CA LEU A 403 -18.28 -20.44 -12.27
C LEU A 403 -17.81 -19.35 -13.25
N LEU A 404 -18.11 -18.10 -12.91
CA LEU A 404 -17.79 -16.94 -13.73
C LEU A 404 -16.61 -16.18 -13.10
N PHE A 405 -15.47 -16.16 -13.79
CA PHE A 405 -14.23 -15.52 -13.35
C PHE A 405 -14.17 -14.09 -13.87
N LEU A 406 -14.29 -13.12 -12.96
CA LEU A 406 -14.30 -11.69 -13.24
C LEU A 406 -13.17 -10.98 -12.47
N GLY A 407 -12.80 -9.77 -12.90
CA GLY A 407 -11.77 -9.00 -12.17
C GLY A 407 -11.32 -7.74 -12.90
N LEU A 408 -10.33 -7.09 -12.30
CA LEU A 408 -9.65 -5.94 -12.87
C LEU A 408 -8.47 -6.40 -13.72
N ASP A 409 -8.18 -5.66 -14.79
CA ASP A 409 -6.99 -5.90 -15.61
C ASP A 409 -5.72 -5.26 -15.02
N GLU A 410 -4.57 -5.58 -15.60
CA GLU A 410 -3.26 -5.11 -15.17
C GLU A 410 -3.11 -3.58 -15.23
N GLY A 411 -3.81 -2.93 -16.15
CA GLY A 411 -3.79 -1.46 -16.28
C GLY A 411 -4.69 -0.74 -15.30
N SER A 412 -5.53 -1.47 -14.56
CA SER A 412 -6.44 -0.89 -13.56
C SER A 412 -5.83 -0.86 -12.14
N GLU A 413 -4.80 -1.69 -11.88
CA GLU A 413 -4.14 -1.78 -10.58
C GLU A 413 -2.63 -1.81 -10.79
N THR A 414 -2.04 -0.64 -10.80
CA THR A 414 -0.63 -0.43 -11.10
C THR A 414 -0.07 0.76 -10.36
N GLU A 415 1.21 0.69 -10.05
CA GLU A 415 1.98 1.83 -9.61
C GLU A 415 2.00 2.92 -10.70
N GLY A 416 1.93 4.19 -10.27
CA GLY A 416 2.00 5.39 -11.13
C GLY A 416 0.66 5.83 -11.73
N TYR A 417 -0.45 5.11 -11.45
CA TYR A 417 -1.76 5.43 -12.00
C TYR A 417 -2.89 5.07 -11.05
N ASP A 418 -3.81 6.00 -10.79
CA ASP A 418 -5.03 5.78 -10.03
C ASP A 418 -6.19 5.38 -10.95
N ARG A 419 -7.11 4.55 -10.44
CA ARG A 419 -8.34 4.18 -11.14
C ARG A 419 -9.26 5.39 -11.29
N GLU A 420 -10.03 5.42 -12.38
CA GLU A 420 -11.04 6.47 -12.62
C GLU A 420 -12.40 6.14 -12.00
N HIS A 421 -12.68 4.86 -11.74
CA HIS A 421 -13.95 4.38 -11.20
C HIS A 421 -13.79 2.99 -10.54
N MET A 422 -14.74 2.61 -9.70
CA MET A 422 -14.78 1.30 -9.04
C MET A 422 -15.42 0.19 -9.89
N ARG A 423 -15.91 0.46 -11.07
CA ARG A 423 -16.66 -0.52 -11.87
C ARG A 423 -15.76 -1.55 -12.53
N LEU A 424 -16.26 -2.79 -12.66
CA LEU A 424 -15.73 -3.75 -13.61
C LEU A 424 -15.98 -3.24 -15.04
N ARG A 425 -15.26 -3.79 -16.03
CA ARG A 425 -15.50 -3.43 -17.43
C ARG A 425 -16.89 -3.88 -17.88
N GLU A 426 -17.57 -3.06 -18.68
CA GLU A 426 -18.96 -3.31 -19.09
C GLU A 426 -19.14 -4.65 -19.81
N ASN A 427 -18.18 -5.08 -20.65
CA ASN A 427 -18.24 -6.37 -21.31
C ASN A 427 -18.21 -7.59 -20.36
N GLN A 428 -17.70 -7.45 -19.13
CA GLN A 428 -17.79 -8.46 -18.08
C GLN A 428 -19.19 -8.47 -17.45
N LEU A 429 -19.77 -7.27 -17.24
CA LEU A 429 -21.12 -7.11 -16.70
C LEU A 429 -22.18 -7.59 -17.68
N ASP A 430 -22.00 -7.32 -18.97
CA ASP A 430 -22.87 -7.86 -20.04
C ASP A 430 -22.83 -9.39 -20.07
N LEU A 431 -21.62 -9.96 -20.00
CA LEU A 431 -21.46 -11.41 -19.93
C LEU A 431 -22.21 -11.99 -18.72
N LEU A 432 -22.07 -11.38 -17.54
CA LEU A 432 -22.74 -11.85 -16.33
C LEU A 432 -24.27 -11.83 -16.50
N ARG A 433 -24.84 -10.74 -17.01
CA ARG A 433 -26.29 -10.62 -17.27
C ARG A 433 -26.79 -11.69 -18.22
N GLU A 434 -26.14 -11.88 -19.37
CA GLU A 434 -26.46 -12.86 -20.38
C GLU A 434 -26.36 -14.33 -19.88
N ILE A 435 -25.38 -14.62 -19.02
CA ILE A 435 -25.23 -15.92 -18.38
C ILE A 435 -26.37 -16.17 -17.38
N ALA A 436 -26.68 -15.18 -16.53
CA ALA A 436 -27.73 -15.30 -15.52
C ALA A 436 -29.13 -15.49 -16.13
N GLU A 437 -29.38 -15.00 -17.34
CA GLU A 437 -30.63 -15.25 -18.08
C GLU A 437 -30.83 -16.72 -18.44
N VAL A 438 -29.78 -17.48 -18.74
CA VAL A 438 -29.86 -18.87 -19.20
C VAL A 438 -29.54 -19.88 -18.11
N ASN A 439 -28.90 -19.49 -17.04
CA ASN A 439 -28.59 -20.33 -15.89
C ASN A 439 -28.68 -19.54 -14.59
N PRO A 440 -29.61 -19.84 -13.66
CA PRO A 440 -29.75 -19.13 -12.38
C PRO A 440 -28.73 -19.59 -11.35
N ASN A 441 -27.92 -20.62 -11.62
CA ASN A 441 -26.94 -21.18 -10.72
C ASN A 441 -25.53 -20.65 -11.09
N VAL A 442 -25.30 -19.36 -10.88
CA VAL A 442 -24.04 -18.68 -11.17
C VAL A 442 -23.32 -18.35 -9.86
N GLY A 443 -22.05 -18.71 -9.76
CA GLY A 443 -21.10 -18.24 -8.76
C GLY A 443 -20.02 -17.40 -9.43
N VAL A 444 -19.64 -16.30 -8.83
CA VAL A 444 -18.54 -15.44 -9.29
C VAL A 444 -17.28 -15.69 -8.47
N VAL A 445 -16.17 -15.89 -9.17
CA VAL A 445 -14.81 -15.86 -8.60
C VAL A 445 -14.20 -14.54 -9.02
N LEU A 446 -13.99 -13.64 -8.04
CA LEU A 446 -13.54 -12.27 -8.26
C LEU A 446 -12.03 -12.15 -8.01
N GLN A 447 -11.30 -11.53 -8.94
CA GLN A 447 -9.85 -11.31 -8.87
C GLN A 447 -9.53 -9.81 -9.07
N CYS A 448 -9.39 -9.08 -7.98
CA CYS A 448 -8.98 -7.68 -7.94
C CYS A 448 -8.34 -7.33 -6.57
N GLY A 449 -7.38 -6.43 -6.55
CA GLY A 449 -6.63 -6.06 -5.34
C GLY A 449 -7.23 -4.90 -4.56
N SER A 450 -8.36 -4.35 -5.04
CA SER A 450 -9.07 -3.22 -4.42
C SER A 450 -10.58 -3.32 -4.66
N PRO A 451 -11.41 -2.60 -3.89
CA PRO A 451 -12.87 -2.67 -4.00
C PRO A 451 -13.41 -2.38 -5.40
N VAL A 452 -14.48 -3.10 -5.76
CA VAL A 452 -15.27 -2.86 -6.97
C VAL A 452 -16.75 -2.72 -6.63
N GLU A 453 -17.49 -1.98 -7.45
CA GLU A 453 -18.95 -1.92 -7.33
C GLU A 453 -19.58 -3.27 -7.62
N MET A 454 -20.36 -3.80 -6.67
CA MET A 454 -20.98 -5.13 -6.75
C MET A 454 -22.52 -5.06 -6.81
N THR A 455 -23.08 -4.12 -7.56
CA THR A 455 -24.54 -4.05 -7.76
C THR A 455 -25.09 -5.24 -8.55
N TRP A 456 -24.22 -5.94 -9.26
CA TRP A 456 -24.49 -7.12 -10.06
C TRP A 456 -24.63 -8.43 -9.26
N ASP A 457 -24.29 -8.46 -7.98
CA ASP A 457 -24.33 -9.69 -7.17
C ASP A 457 -25.75 -10.23 -6.95
N VAL A 458 -26.77 -9.43 -7.23
CA VAL A 458 -28.18 -9.86 -7.20
C VAL A 458 -28.49 -10.96 -8.22
N PHE A 459 -27.66 -11.09 -9.26
CA PHE A 459 -27.81 -12.10 -10.32
C PHE A 459 -27.10 -13.42 -10.01
N VAL A 460 -26.35 -13.52 -8.90
CA VAL A 460 -25.50 -14.69 -8.62
C VAL A 460 -25.78 -15.29 -7.25
N ARG A 461 -25.49 -16.59 -7.10
CA ARG A 461 -25.69 -17.35 -5.86
C ARG A 461 -24.52 -17.26 -4.90
N ALA A 462 -23.30 -17.13 -5.42
CA ALA A 462 -22.09 -17.06 -4.61
C ALA A 462 -21.11 -16.04 -5.18
N VAL A 463 -20.31 -15.45 -4.30
CA VAL A 463 -19.16 -14.59 -4.65
C VAL A 463 -17.99 -14.99 -3.76
N LEU A 464 -16.96 -15.57 -4.38
CA LEU A 464 -15.68 -15.85 -3.75
C LEU A 464 -14.65 -14.82 -4.25
N HIS A 465 -14.12 -14.01 -3.35
CA HIS A 465 -13.14 -12.98 -3.68
C HIS A 465 -11.73 -13.49 -3.35
N LEU A 466 -10.92 -13.74 -4.38
CA LEU A 466 -9.54 -14.24 -4.25
C LEU A 466 -8.51 -13.12 -4.10
N TYR A 467 -8.93 -11.85 -4.26
CA TYR A 467 -8.00 -10.74 -4.36
C TYR A 467 -6.93 -11.00 -5.44
N LEU A 468 -5.65 -10.67 -5.16
CA LEU A 468 -4.50 -11.01 -5.99
C LEU A 468 -3.70 -12.08 -5.26
N GLY A 469 -4.05 -13.33 -5.46
CA GLY A 469 -3.68 -14.48 -4.63
C GLY A 469 -2.31 -15.10 -4.91
N GLY A 470 -1.41 -14.42 -5.66
CA GLY A 470 -0.07 -14.94 -5.93
C GLY A 470 -0.04 -16.13 -6.89
N GLN A 471 1.15 -16.75 -7.03
CA GLN A 471 1.43 -17.79 -8.02
C GLN A 471 0.61 -19.07 -7.86
N ALA A 472 0.12 -19.38 -6.65
CA ALA A 472 -0.61 -20.59 -6.32
C ALA A 472 -2.14 -20.35 -6.19
N VAL A 473 -2.65 -19.23 -6.75
CA VAL A 473 -4.07 -18.86 -6.66
C VAL A 473 -5.01 -19.91 -7.27
N GLY A 474 -4.57 -20.65 -8.28
CA GLY A 474 -5.34 -21.72 -8.89
C GLY A 474 -5.59 -22.88 -7.94
N THR A 475 -4.55 -23.39 -7.28
CA THR A 475 -4.63 -24.45 -6.27
C THR A 475 -5.53 -24.02 -5.10
N ALA A 476 -5.33 -22.81 -4.55
CA ALA A 476 -6.18 -22.26 -3.50
C ALA A 476 -7.65 -22.14 -3.93
N CYS A 477 -7.91 -21.65 -5.14
CA CYS A 477 -9.24 -21.53 -5.71
C CYS A 477 -9.96 -22.88 -5.79
N ALA A 478 -9.29 -23.91 -6.31
CA ALA A 478 -9.87 -25.25 -6.41
C ALA A 478 -10.18 -25.83 -5.02
N ALA A 479 -9.25 -25.74 -4.06
CA ALA A 479 -9.46 -26.23 -2.69
C ALA A 479 -10.67 -25.56 -2.02
N LEU A 480 -10.82 -24.23 -2.18
CA LEU A 480 -11.97 -23.50 -1.64
C LEU A 480 -13.29 -23.89 -2.34
N LEU A 481 -13.31 -23.97 -3.66
CA LEU A 481 -14.53 -24.28 -4.42
C LEU A 481 -15.00 -25.71 -4.22
N THR A 482 -14.11 -26.67 -3.98
CA THR A 482 -14.43 -28.08 -3.69
C THR A 482 -14.73 -28.34 -2.21
N GLY A 483 -14.39 -27.41 -1.33
CA GLY A 483 -14.55 -27.55 0.13
C GLY A 483 -13.47 -28.38 0.79
N GLU A 484 -12.35 -28.63 0.11
CA GLU A 484 -11.11 -29.14 0.70
C GLU A 484 -10.55 -28.14 1.72
N ALA A 485 -10.59 -26.86 1.37
CA ALA A 485 -10.36 -25.76 2.27
C ALA A 485 -11.69 -25.03 2.62
N ASN A 486 -11.81 -24.57 3.85
CA ASN A 486 -12.94 -23.77 4.28
C ASN A 486 -12.57 -22.27 4.24
N PRO A 487 -13.32 -21.39 3.55
CA PRO A 487 -13.07 -19.96 3.55
C PRO A 487 -13.03 -19.40 4.99
N SER A 488 -11.99 -18.64 5.30
CA SER A 488 -11.80 -18.04 6.62
C SER A 488 -11.43 -16.56 6.57
N GLY A 489 -11.14 -16.04 5.37
CA GLY A 489 -10.74 -14.65 5.18
C GLY A 489 -11.86 -13.67 5.58
N LYS A 490 -11.46 -12.55 6.17
CA LYS A 490 -12.34 -11.43 6.54
C LYS A 490 -11.83 -10.16 5.87
N LEU A 491 -12.72 -9.35 5.31
CA LEU A 491 -12.35 -8.13 4.60
C LEU A 491 -11.49 -7.19 5.47
N ALA A 492 -10.32 -6.84 4.98
CA ALA A 492 -9.45 -5.84 5.61
C ALA A 492 -9.77 -4.40 5.15
N GLU A 493 -10.81 -4.24 4.36
CA GLU A 493 -11.33 -2.95 3.89
C GLU A 493 -12.83 -3.04 3.62
N THR A 494 -13.52 -1.92 3.76
CA THR A 494 -14.95 -1.83 3.47
C THR A 494 -15.18 -1.90 1.95
N MET A 495 -16.20 -2.65 1.53
CA MET A 495 -16.70 -2.63 0.15
C MET A 495 -17.86 -1.63 0.05
N PRO A 496 -17.68 -0.40 -0.45
CA PRO A 496 -18.77 0.57 -0.60
C PRO A 496 -19.74 0.13 -1.69
N VAL A 497 -20.97 0.68 -1.68
CA VAL A 497 -21.95 0.41 -2.74
C VAL A 497 -21.51 1.06 -4.04
N ARG A 498 -21.05 2.30 -3.99
CA ARG A 498 -20.55 3.13 -5.10
C ARG A 498 -19.41 4.00 -4.63
N LEU A 499 -18.68 4.54 -5.61
CA LEU A 499 -17.55 5.45 -5.36
C LEU A 499 -18.00 6.72 -4.60
N GLU A 500 -19.13 7.28 -4.98
CA GLU A 500 -19.69 8.51 -4.40
C GLU A 500 -20.05 8.36 -2.91
N ASP A 501 -20.16 7.13 -2.41
CA ASP A 501 -20.43 6.85 -1.01
C ASP A 501 -19.15 6.84 -0.14
N THR A 502 -17.96 6.97 -0.75
CA THR A 502 -16.69 6.99 0.00
C THR A 502 -16.42 8.35 0.65
N PRO A 503 -15.77 8.39 1.83
CA PRO A 503 -15.57 9.65 2.56
C PRO A 503 -14.74 10.67 1.78
N CYS A 504 -13.76 10.20 1.02
CA CYS A 504 -12.86 11.04 0.25
C CYS A 504 -13.34 11.35 -1.18
N ALA A 505 -14.51 10.88 -1.62
CA ALA A 505 -14.98 11.03 -3.01
C ALA A 505 -14.93 12.47 -3.56
N PRO A 506 -15.30 13.52 -2.81
CA PRO A 506 -15.19 14.89 -3.30
C PRO A 506 -13.75 15.43 -3.34
N TRP A 507 -12.82 14.83 -2.61
CA TRP A 507 -11.48 15.32 -2.34
C TRP A 507 -10.36 14.54 -3.06
N TYR A 508 -10.66 13.32 -3.50
CA TYR A 508 -9.70 12.44 -4.14
C TYR A 508 -9.72 12.57 -5.67
N PRO A 509 -8.60 12.57 -6.36
CA PRO A 509 -7.20 12.49 -5.88
C PRO A 509 -6.61 13.84 -5.46
N GLY A 510 -7.40 14.82 -5.23
CA GLY A 510 -7.02 16.20 -4.93
C GLY A 510 -7.01 17.09 -6.17
N ARG A 511 -6.49 18.29 -6.01
CA ARG A 511 -6.32 19.29 -7.08
C ARG A 511 -4.91 19.19 -7.68
N GLU A 512 -4.44 20.21 -8.39
CA GLU A 512 -3.17 20.11 -9.12
C GLU A 512 -1.95 19.98 -8.19
N ALA A 513 -1.94 20.74 -7.07
CA ALA A 513 -0.78 20.85 -6.20
C ALA A 513 -0.97 20.18 -4.83
N THR A 514 -2.21 20.00 -4.38
CA THR A 514 -2.54 19.45 -3.07
C THR A 514 -3.53 18.30 -3.14
N SER A 515 -3.40 17.37 -2.21
CA SER A 515 -4.41 16.39 -1.86
C SER A 515 -4.85 16.69 -0.43
N GLU A 516 -6.06 17.18 -0.28
CA GLU A 516 -6.63 17.60 1.00
C GLU A 516 -7.32 16.41 1.67
N TYR A 517 -6.90 16.07 2.89
CA TYR A 517 -7.44 14.94 3.66
C TYR A 517 -8.57 15.44 4.56
N ARG A 518 -9.60 16.05 3.92
CA ARG A 518 -10.71 16.72 4.61
C ARG A 518 -11.58 15.78 5.42
N GLU A 519 -11.57 14.51 5.12
CA GLU A 519 -12.29 13.49 5.89
C GLU A 519 -11.71 13.27 7.29
N GLY A 520 -10.48 13.70 7.56
CA GLY A 520 -9.85 13.59 8.87
C GLY A 520 -9.78 12.14 9.36
N LEU A 521 -10.26 11.87 10.56
CA LEU A 521 -10.28 10.54 11.18
C LEU A 521 -11.25 9.56 10.51
N PHE A 522 -12.15 10.02 9.64
CA PHE A 522 -13.25 9.24 9.09
C PHE A 522 -12.83 8.52 7.80
N VAL A 523 -11.90 7.57 7.93
CA VAL A 523 -11.43 6.71 6.84
C VAL A 523 -12.06 5.32 6.96
N GLY A 524 -12.47 4.73 5.83
CA GLY A 524 -13.02 3.38 5.78
C GLY A 524 -14.23 3.18 6.70
N TYR A 525 -14.28 2.04 7.41
CA TYR A 525 -15.40 1.71 8.31
C TYR A 525 -15.63 2.77 9.40
N ARG A 526 -14.61 3.50 9.82
CA ARG A 526 -14.76 4.60 10.79
C ARG A 526 -15.76 5.65 10.30
N TYR A 527 -15.72 5.95 9.01
CA TYR A 527 -16.72 6.82 8.37
C TYR A 527 -18.08 6.15 8.27
N TYR A 528 -18.14 4.96 7.68
CA TYR A 528 -19.42 4.32 7.37
C TYR A 528 -20.25 4.00 8.63
N GLU A 529 -19.58 3.67 9.73
CA GLU A 529 -20.26 3.43 11.02
C GLU A 529 -20.67 4.74 11.70
N SER A 530 -19.83 5.79 11.64
CA SER A 530 -20.15 7.09 12.24
C SER A 530 -21.27 7.84 11.48
N ALA A 531 -21.25 7.79 10.15
CA ALA A 531 -22.23 8.44 9.28
C ALA A 531 -23.45 7.55 8.99
N HIS A 532 -23.54 6.34 9.55
CA HIS A 532 -24.61 5.35 9.31
C HIS A 532 -24.84 5.08 7.81
N LYS A 533 -23.77 5.07 7.02
CA LYS A 533 -23.83 4.84 5.58
C LYS A 533 -23.98 3.37 5.25
N ARG A 534 -24.80 3.08 4.26
CA ARG A 534 -24.91 1.74 3.71
C ARG A 534 -23.63 1.36 2.97
N VAL A 535 -23.16 0.12 3.20
CA VAL A 535 -22.04 -0.48 2.47
C VAL A 535 -22.49 -1.79 1.81
N LYS A 536 -21.74 -2.27 0.85
CA LYS A 536 -22.03 -3.56 0.22
C LYS A 536 -21.62 -4.71 1.13
N TYR A 537 -20.39 -4.67 1.62
CA TYR A 537 -19.87 -5.57 2.65
C TYR A 537 -19.02 -4.76 3.63
N PRO A 538 -19.26 -4.91 4.95
CA PRO A 538 -18.55 -4.12 5.95
C PRO A 538 -17.12 -4.64 6.19
N PHE A 539 -16.28 -3.81 6.77
CA PHE A 539 -14.98 -4.19 7.28
C PHE A 539 -15.08 -5.39 8.25
N GLY A 540 -14.17 -6.34 8.11
CA GLY A 540 -14.15 -7.56 8.89
C GLY A 540 -15.11 -8.66 8.43
N TYR A 541 -15.92 -8.42 7.40
CA TYR A 541 -16.91 -9.38 6.90
C TYR A 541 -16.28 -10.52 6.09
N GLY A 542 -16.80 -11.73 6.28
CA GLY A 542 -16.50 -12.91 5.47
C GLY A 542 -17.27 -14.11 5.99
N LEU A 543 -17.80 -14.93 5.06
CA LEU A 543 -18.55 -16.15 5.36
C LEU A 543 -17.61 -17.36 5.46
N SER A 544 -18.13 -18.44 6.09
CA SER A 544 -17.47 -19.73 6.17
C SER A 544 -18.47 -20.84 5.76
N TYR A 545 -17.97 -22.04 5.50
CA TYR A 545 -18.80 -23.26 5.33
C TYR A 545 -19.21 -23.88 6.66
N THR A 546 -18.86 -23.22 7.79
CA THR A 546 -19.27 -23.63 9.14
C THR A 546 -19.78 -22.41 9.90
N GLU A 547 -20.32 -22.61 11.09
CA GLU A 547 -20.87 -21.56 11.93
C GLU A 547 -20.15 -21.48 13.27
N PHE A 548 -20.09 -20.26 13.84
CA PHE A 548 -19.43 -20.00 15.10
C PHE A 548 -20.35 -19.26 16.06
N SER A 549 -20.32 -19.64 17.34
CA SER A 549 -20.97 -18.95 18.43
C SER A 549 -19.94 -18.34 19.39
N TYR A 550 -20.35 -17.28 20.08
CA TYR A 550 -19.51 -16.56 21.03
C TYR A 550 -20.19 -16.61 22.42
N ALA A 551 -19.41 -16.89 23.43
CA ALA A 551 -19.86 -16.82 24.81
C ALA A 551 -19.01 -15.82 25.61
N PRO A 552 -19.62 -14.94 26.43
CA PRO A 552 -18.89 -13.93 27.18
C PRO A 552 -18.02 -14.55 28.27
N GLY A 553 -16.86 -13.94 28.49
CA GLY A 553 -16.01 -14.18 29.65
C GLY A 553 -15.81 -12.88 30.43
N GLU A 554 -14.57 -12.54 30.77
CA GLU A 554 -14.24 -11.34 31.53
C GLU A 554 -14.00 -10.15 30.57
N PHE A 555 -14.58 -9.00 30.94
CA PHE A 555 -14.41 -7.73 30.25
C PHE A 555 -13.84 -6.70 31.22
N SER A 556 -12.68 -6.15 30.92
CA SER A 556 -12.00 -5.14 31.74
C SER A 556 -11.26 -4.15 30.85
N PRO A 557 -10.86 -2.96 31.34
CA PRO A 557 -10.00 -2.04 30.62
C PRO A 557 -8.64 -2.63 30.22
N GLY A 558 -8.18 -3.70 30.87
CA GLY A 558 -6.91 -4.37 30.55
C GLY A 558 -7.04 -5.47 29.49
N GLY A 559 -8.25 -5.87 29.12
CA GLY A 559 -8.45 -6.88 28.09
C GLY A 559 -9.82 -7.56 28.17
N VAL A 560 -10.11 -8.35 27.15
CA VAL A 560 -11.38 -9.06 26.99
C VAL A 560 -11.10 -10.55 26.81
N SER A 561 -11.74 -11.37 27.65
CA SER A 561 -11.77 -12.82 27.51
C SER A 561 -13.17 -13.26 27.04
N PHE A 562 -13.23 -14.21 26.12
CA PHE A 562 -14.47 -14.77 25.60
C PHE A 562 -14.20 -16.16 24.99
N THR A 563 -15.23 -16.93 24.75
CA THR A 563 -15.10 -18.27 24.13
C THR A 563 -15.72 -18.27 22.76
N VAL A 564 -14.99 -18.81 21.76
CA VAL A 564 -15.51 -19.07 20.42
C VAL A 564 -15.68 -20.56 20.23
N LYS A 565 -16.82 -20.98 19.72
CA LYS A 565 -17.17 -22.39 19.46
C LYS A 565 -17.58 -22.59 18.03
N ASN A 566 -17.07 -23.62 17.37
CA ASN A 566 -17.56 -24.08 16.09
C ASN A 566 -18.83 -24.92 16.29
N THR A 567 -19.97 -24.41 15.86
CA THR A 567 -21.29 -25.06 16.01
C THR A 567 -21.71 -25.86 14.77
N GLY A 568 -20.95 -25.74 13.69
CA GLY A 568 -21.22 -26.44 12.45
C GLY A 568 -20.54 -27.82 12.35
N SER A 569 -20.57 -28.42 11.17
CA SER A 569 -20.12 -29.77 10.91
C SER A 569 -18.75 -29.89 10.21
N ARG A 570 -18.10 -28.74 9.92
CA ARG A 570 -16.80 -28.66 9.25
C ARG A 570 -15.79 -27.94 10.14
N ALA A 571 -14.53 -28.36 10.07
CA ALA A 571 -13.43 -27.57 10.64
C ALA A 571 -13.36 -26.21 9.93
N GLY A 572 -13.02 -25.16 10.67
CA GLY A 572 -12.91 -23.82 10.14
C GLY A 572 -12.19 -22.88 11.08
N ALA A 573 -11.85 -21.71 10.58
CA ALA A 573 -11.28 -20.64 11.38
C ALA A 573 -12.23 -19.43 11.44
N GLU A 574 -12.34 -18.83 12.61
CA GLU A 574 -13.04 -17.57 12.85
C GLU A 574 -12.03 -16.49 13.19
N VAL A 575 -12.30 -15.25 12.78
CA VAL A 575 -11.56 -14.07 13.19
C VAL A 575 -12.44 -13.26 14.14
N ALA A 576 -12.16 -13.38 15.42
CA ALA A 576 -12.81 -12.58 16.45
C ALA A 576 -12.18 -11.19 16.51
N GLN A 577 -13.01 -10.14 16.40
CA GLN A 577 -12.59 -8.74 16.27
C GLN A 577 -13.10 -7.97 17.48
N LEU A 578 -12.20 -7.24 18.15
CA LEU A 578 -12.53 -6.40 19.30
C LEU A 578 -12.52 -4.95 18.88
N TYR A 579 -13.62 -4.27 19.11
CA TYR A 579 -13.77 -2.84 18.83
C TYR A 579 -14.04 -2.06 20.12
N VAL A 580 -13.61 -0.81 20.16
CA VAL A 580 -13.88 0.14 21.24
C VAL A 580 -14.76 1.26 20.74
N ARG A 581 -15.77 1.63 21.56
CA ARG A 581 -16.69 2.74 21.34
C ARG A 581 -16.77 3.57 22.62
N SER A 582 -16.51 4.87 22.56
CA SER A 582 -16.78 5.79 23.66
C SER A 582 -18.27 6.12 23.72
N LYS A 583 -18.88 6.07 24.90
CA LYS A 583 -20.30 6.43 25.09
C LYS A 583 -20.52 7.94 25.24
N THR A 584 -19.55 8.62 25.78
CA THR A 584 -19.63 10.06 26.08
C THR A 584 -18.30 10.73 25.72
N PRO A 585 -17.95 10.81 24.44
CA PRO A 585 -16.69 11.43 24.05
C PRO A 585 -16.73 12.94 24.30
N GLY A 586 -15.70 13.48 24.93
CA GLY A 586 -15.42 14.93 24.93
C GLY A 586 -14.80 15.33 23.61
N MET A 587 -13.70 14.64 23.22
CA MET A 587 -13.05 14.86 21.95
C MET A 587 -13.75 14.14 20.79
N LEU A 588 -13.66 14.72 19.60
CA LEU A 588 -14.14 14.11 18.36
C LEU A 588 -13.56 12.70 18.18
N ARG A 589 -14.43 11.70 17.94
CA ARG A 589 -14.03 10.30 17.70
C ARG A 589 -14.90 9.64 16.65
N PRO A 590 -14.37 8.69 15.86
CA PRO A 590 -15.19 7.75 15.13
C PRO A 590 -16.07 6.92 16.07
N ALA A 591 -17.24 6.50 15.59
CA ALA A 591 -18.19 5.73 16.38
C ALA A 591 -17.64 4.37 16.84
N LEU A 592 -16.67 3.82 16.10
CA LEU A 592 -16.10 2.50 16.35
C LEU A 592 -14.64 2.46 15.91
N SER A 593 -13.74 1.86 16.70
CA SER A 593 -12.33 1.66 16.33
C SER A 593 -11.88 0.25 16.69
N LEU A 594 -11.19 -0.43 15.78
CA LEU A 594 -10.58 -1.75 16.05
C LEU A 594 -9.50 -1.61 17.13
N ALA A 595 -9.56 -2.49 18.14
CA ALA A 595 -8.62 -2.49 19.27
C ALA A 595 -7.87 -3.81 19.41
N GLY A 596 -8.33 -4.87 18.76
CA GLY A 596 -7.65 -6.16 18.77
C GLY A 596 -8.37 -7.19 17.90
N PHE A 597 -7.68 -8.29 17.60
CA PHE A 597 -8.24 -9.41 16.85
C PHE A 597 -7.51 -10.72 17.17
N ALA A 598 -8.18 -11.85 16.94
CA ALA A 598 -7.56 -13.17 16.98
C ALA A 598 -8.19 -14.08 15.93
N ARG A 599 -7.37 -14.80 15.20
CA ARG A 599 -7.79 -15.91 14.33
C ARG A 599 -7.75 -17.22 15.13
N VAL A 600 -8.87 -17.95 15.14
CA VAL A 600 -9.05 -19.15 15.96
C VAL A 600 -9.49 -20.30 15.07
N GLU A 601 -8.67 -21.35 14.97
CA GLU A 601 -9.00 -22.59 14.24
C GLU A 601 -9.72 -23.55 15.16
N LEU A 602 -10.85 -24.11 14.72
CA LEU A 602 -11.72 -24.96 15.51
C LEU A 602 -12.22 -26.15 14.68
N LEU A 603 -12.11 -27.34 15.26
CA LEU A 603 -12.80 -28.54 14.78
C LEU A 603 -14.32 -28.46 15.05
N PRO A 604 -15.17 -29.27 14.40
CA PRO A 604 -16.59 -29.34 14.70
C PRO A 604 -16.83 -29.60 16.17
N GLY A 605 -17.61 -28.74 16.82
CA GLY A 605 -17.92 -28.82 18.25
C GLY A 605 -16.83 -28.32 19.20
N GLU A 606 -15.63 -28.03 18.71
CA GLU A 606 -14.53 -27.51 19.53
C GLU A 606 -14.81 -26.05 19.92
N GLU A 607 -14.35 -25.72 21.15
CA GLU A 607 -14.38 -24.36 21.66
C GLU A 607 -13.02 -23.95 22.22
N LYS A 608 -12.66 -22.67 22.07
CA LYS A 608 -11.45 -22.10 22.62
C LYS A 608 -11.73 -20.76 23.27
N THR A 609 -11.14 -20.58 24.46
CA THR A 609 -11.11 -19.27 25.11
C THR A 609 -10.03 -18.40 24.50
N VAL A 610 -10.43 -17.20 24.11
CA VAL A 610 -9.58 -16.16 23.51
C VAL A 610 -9.41 -15.05 24.52
N PHE A 611 -8.20 -14.51 24.63
CA PHE A 611 -7.93 -13.29 25.38
C PHE A 611 -7.31 -12.24 24.41
N LEU A 612 -7.94 -11.08 24.36
CA LEU A 612 -7.45 -9.92 23.60
C LEU A 612 -7.03 -8.83 24.60
N PRO A 613 -5.74 -8.53 24.70
CA PRO A 613 -5.27 -7.47 25.59
C PRO A 613 -5.66 -6.10 25.03
N LEU A 614 -5.96 -5.18 25.94
CA LEU A 614 -6.16 -3.77 25.65
C LEU A 614 -5.08 -2.96 26.34
N GLY A 615 -4.45 -2.07 25.58
CA GLY A 615 -3.48 -1.12 26.08
C GLY A 615 -4.08 0.29 26.20
N GLU A 616 -3.33 1.21 26.76
CA GLU A 616 -3.71 2.61 26.88
C GLU A 616 -4.11 3.21 25.52
N ARG A 617 -3.39 2.87 24.44
CA ARG A 617 -3.68 3.30 23.08
C ARG A 617 -5.05 2.88 22.54
N SER A 618 -5.67 1.82 23.09
CA SER A 618 -7.01 1.38 22.69
C SER A 618 -8.12 2.38 23.05
N PHE A 619 -7.84 3.28 24.00
CA PHE A 619 -8.77 4.30 24.48
C PHE A 619 -8.29 5.73 24.17
N ALA A 620 -7.02 5.88 23.84
CA ALA A 620 -6.38 7.18 23.67
C ALA A 620 -6.75 7.85 22.35
N VAL A 621 -6.75 9.18 22.36
CA VAL A 621 -6.79 10.07 21.21
C VAL A 621 -5.63 11.06 21.29
N TRP A 622 -5.21 11.59 20.15
CA TRP A 622 -4.20 12.64 20.16
C TRP A 622 -4.83 14.00 20.46
N SER A 623 -4.32 14.67 21.47
CA SER A 623 -4.68 16.05 21.81
C SER A 623 -3.67 17.00 21.16
N CYS A 624 -4.14 17.81 20.20
CA CYS A 624 -3.30 18.85 19.58
C CYS A 624 -2.94 19.95 20.58
N ALA A 625 -3.88 20.33 21.46
CA ALA A 625 -3.64 21.35 22.47
C ALA A 625 -2.59 20.93 23.50
N LYS A 626 -2.52 19.63 23.85
CA LYS A 626 -1.56 19.09 24.81
C LYS A 626 -0.32 18.48 24.17
N ASN A 627 -0.33 18.31 22.84
CA ASN A 627 0.71 17.67 22.06
C ASN A 627 1.11 16.28 22.59
N ARG A 628 0.08 15.44 22.94
CA ARG A 628 0.27 14.07 23.44
C ARG A 628 -0.99 13.23 23.34
N TRP A 629 -0.84 11.94 23.48
CA TRP A 629 -1.95 11.01 23.64
C TRP A 629 -2.66 11.19 24.99
N VAL A 630 -3.99 11.15 24.97
CA VAL A 630 -4.85 11.35 26.12
C VAL A 630 -5.91 10.27 26.15
N VAL A 631 -6.09 9.66 27.31
CA VAL A 631 -7.25 8.79 27.60
C VAL A 631 -8.27 9.63 28.36
N GLU A 632 -9.48 9.75 27.83
CA GLU A 632 -10.58 10.44 28.52
C GLU A 632 -11.23 9.48 29.52
N GLU A 633 -11.46 9.95 30.73
CA GLU A 633 -12.25 9.22 31.73
C GLU A 633 -13.70 9.07 31.26
N GLY A 634 -14.24 7.85 31.37
CA GLY A 634 -15.63 7.63 31.00
C GLY A 634 -16.02 6.19 30.77
N GLU A 635 -17.24 6.03 30.26
CA GLU A 635 -17.77 4.73 29.86
C GLU A 635 -17.41 4.40 28.42
N TYR A 636 -16.91 3.19 28.23
CA TYR A 636 -16.59 2.64 26.91
C TYR A 636 -17.30 1.30 26.73
N GLU A 637 -17.76 1.05 25.53
CA GLU A 637 -18.23 -0.27 25.12
C GLU A 637 -17.10 -1.04 24.46
N LEU A 638 -16.86 -2.24 24.96
CA LEU A 638 -15.98 -3.25 24.37
C LEU A 638 -16.87 -4.19 23.57
N CYS A 639 -16.70 -4.18 22.26
CA CYS A 639 -17.58 -4.88 21.33
C CYS A 639 -16.80 -6.00 20.63
N VAL A 640 -17.12 -7.25 20.91
CA VAL A 640 -16.53 -8.41 20.21
C VAL A 640 -17.49 -8.90 19.15
N GLY A 641 -16.97 -9.11 17.93
CA GLY A 641 -17.80 -9.55 16.81
C GLY A 641 -17.03 -10.27 15.71
N ALA A 642 -17.77 -10.69 14.69
CA ALA A 642 -17.25 -11.29 13.48
C ALA A 642 -17.04 -10.27 12.33
N SER A 643 -17.48 -9.02 12.54
CA SER A 643 -17.22 -7.85 11.71
C SER A 643 -17.58 -6.58 12.48
N CYS A 644 -17.27 -5.39 11.94
CA CYS A 644 -17.67 -4.12 12.55
C CYS A 644 -19.21 -3.93 12.64
N ARG A 645 -20.00 -4.75 11.95
CA ARG A 645 -21.48 -4.74 11.98
C ARG A 645 -22.12 -6.02 12.58
N ASP A 646 -21.36 -7.06 12.77
CA ASP A 646 -21.81 -8.29 13.47
C ASP A 646 -21.17 -8.33 14.86
N LEU A 647 -21.62 -7.44 15.75
CA LEU A 647 -21.17 -7.32 17.13
C LEU A 647 -21.99 -8.28 18.01
N ARG A 648 -21.36 -9.34 18.50
CA ARG A 648 -22.02 -10.45 19.21
C ARG A 648 -21.98 -10.31 20.73
N LEU A 649 -20.93 -9.70 21.27
CA LEU A 649 -20.78 -9.42 22.70
C LEU A 649 -20.48 -7.93 22.85
N VAL A 650 -21.27 -7.27 23.72
CA VAL A 650 -21.07 -5.84 24.02
C VAL A 650 -21.11 -5.66 25.51
N HIS A 651 -20.07 -5.06 26.09
CA HIS A 651 -19.97 -4.82 27.50
C HIS A 651 -19.42 -3.42 27.78
N THR A 652 -20.07 -2.71 28.74
CA THR A 652 -19.62 -1.39 29.17
C THR A 652 -18.59 -1.52 30.28
N VAL A 653 -17.47 -0.83 30.14
CA VAL A 653 -16.43 -0.69 31.17
C VAL A 653 -16.19 0.78 31.46
N HIS A 654 -15.79 1.09 32.68
CA HIS A 654 -15.31 2.41 33.05
C HIS A 654 -13.81 2.45 32.91
N VAL A 655 -13.30 3.45 32.18
CA VAL A 655 -11.88 3.68 31.96
C VAL A 655 -11.48 4.95 32.72
N ALA A 656 -10.46 4.84 33.56
CA ALA A 656 -9.86 5.98 34.23
C ALA A 656 -9.00 6.79 33.27
N GLY A 657 -9.03 8.11 33.39
CA GLY A 657 -8.30 9.01 32.51
C GLY A 657 -8.40 10.46 32.94
N GLU A 658 -8.25 11.35 31.98
CA GLU A 658 -8.45 12.78 32.19
C GLU A 658 -9.93 13.15 32.05
N VAL A 659 -10.34 14.21 32.73
CA VAL A 659 -11.68 14.78 32.56
C VAL A 659 -11.89 15.10 31.08
N PRO A 660 -12.99 14.59 30.47
CA PRO A 660 -13.29 14.84 29.06
C PRO A 660 -13.31 16.35 28.75
N PHE A 661 -12.71 16.76 27.67
CA PHE A 661 -12.73 18.13 27.17
C PHE A 661 -12.84 18.11 25.65
N ASP A 662 -13.45 19.14 25.06
CA ASP A 662 -13.69 19.22 23.65
C ASP A 662 -12.78 20.30 23.02
N GLU A 663 -11.67 19.91 22.42
CA GLU A 663 -10.80 20.78 21.65
C GLU A 663 -11.48 21.31 20.39
N ASN A 664 -12.52 20.63 19.93
CA ASN A 664 -13.22 20.88 18.70
C ASN A 664 -14.65 21.44 18.98
N ALA A 665 -14.83 22.17 20.09
CA ALA A 665 -16.13 22.68 20.52
C ALA A 665 -16.76 23.73 19.57
N ALA A 666 -15.93 24.39 18.75
CA ALA A 666 -16.40 25.44 17.83
C ALA A 666 -17.35 24.90 16.73
N PRO A 667 -18.30 25.73 16.24
CA PRO A 667 -19.29 25.30 15.24
C PRO A 667 -18.69 24.77 13.92
N GLU A 668 -17.49 25.19 13.55
CA GLU A 668 -16.76 24.76 12.35
C GLU A 668 -16.53 23.25 12.36
N PHE A 669 -16.50 22.60 13.55
CA PHE A 669 -16.34 21.17 13.70
C PHE A 669 -17.65 20.37 13.67
N ASP A 670 -18.82 21.01 13.57
CA ASP A 670 -20.11 20.31 13.55
C ASP A 670 -20.24 19.33 12.38
N VAL A 671 -19.61 19.62 11.25
CA VAL A 671 -19.57 18.74 10.08
C VAL A 671 -18.88 17.41 10.44
N TYR A 672 -17.80 17.46 11.24
CA TYR A 672 -17.08 16.27 11.70
C TYR A 672 -17.84 15.53 12.81
N ARG A 673 -18.50 16.23 13.73
CA ARG A 673 -19.35 15.58 14.76
C ARG A 673 -20.50 14.80 14.15
N ARG A 674 -21.03 15.24 13.03
CA ARG A 674 -22.06 14.51 12.27
C ARG A 674 -21.49 13.50 11.28
N ALA A 675 -20.17 13.38 11.21
CA ALA A 675 -19.46 12.60 10.19
C ALA A 675 -19.89 12.92 8.75
N ASP A 676 -20.29 14.17 8.48
CA ASP A 676 -20.70 14.64 7.15
C ASP A 676 -19.51 15.14 6.32
N VAL A 677 -18.46 14.31 6.30
CA VAL A 677 -17.14 14.70 5.78
C VAL A 677 -17.06 14.87 4.26
N GLN A 678 -18.10 14.52 3.56
CA GLN A 678 -18.22 14.83 2.12
C GLN A 678 -18.57 16.31 1.84
N HIS A 679 -18.99 17.08 2.86
CA HIS A 679 -19.43 18.45 2.75
C HIS A 679 -18.62 19.42 3.62
N VAL A 680 -17.34 19.10 3.87
CA VAL A 680 -16.44 19.97 4.64
C VAL A 680 -16.15 21.26 3.88
N SER A 681 -16.50 22.40 4.48
CA SER A 681 -16.18 23.72 3.91
C SER A 681 -14.69 24.07 4.07
N ASP A 682 -14.24 25.11 3.38
CA ASP A 682 -12.86 25.58 3.54
C ASP A 682 -12.63 26.13 4.94
N GLU A 683 -13.62 26.78 5.56
CA GLU A 683 -13.55 27.28 6.94
C GLU A 683 -13.40 26.11 7.94
N SER A 684 -14.21 25.05 7.77
CA SER A 684 -14.13 23.85 8.63
C SER A 684 -12.81 23.14 8.46
N PHE A 685 -12.28 23.06 7.25
CA PHE A 685 -10.99 22.41 7.01
C PHE A 685 -9.82 23.25 7.51
N ALA A 686 -9.83 24.57 7.32
CA ALA A 686 -8.82 25.46 7.89
C ALA A 686 -8.83 25.41 9.43
N ALA A 687 -10.02 25.34 10.06
CA ALA A 687 -10.14 25.14 11.50
C ALA A 687 -9.54 23.80 11.95
N LEU A 688 -9.75 22.70 11.20
CA LEU A 688 -9.16 21.38 11.49
C LEU A 688 -7.64 21.43 11.36
N LEU A 689 -7.10 22.07 10.33
CA LEU A 689 -5.67 22.26 10.10
C LEU A 689 -5.01 23.15 11.15
N GLY A 690 -5.75 24.12 11.72
CA GLY A 690 -5.22 25.16 12.59
C GLY A 690 -4.45 26.28 11.84
N HIS A 691 -4.52 26.31 10.51
CA HIS A 691 -3.92 27.31 9.63
C HIS A 691 -4.67 27.40 8.29
N ASP A 692 -4.33 28.40 7.47
CA ASP A 692 -4.90 28.57 6.14
C ASP A 692 -4.59 27.37 5.23
N ILE A 693 -5.57 27.04 4.37
CA ILE A 693 -5.41 25.98 3.36
C ILE A 693 -4.36 26.42 2.32
N PRO A 694 -3.33 25.63 2.04
CA PRO A 694 -2.32 25.99 1.04
C PRO A 694 -2.93 26.06 -0.37
N PRO A 695 -2.41 26.93 -1.27
CA PRO A 695 -2.90 27.06 -2.65
C PRO A 695 -2.88 25.71 -3.39
N ALA A 696 -4.05 25.26 -3.82
CA ALA A 696 -4.25 23.97 -4.45
C ALA A 696 -4.11 23.99 -5.97
N ARG A 697 -4.26 25.15 -6.62
CA ARG A 697 -4.22 25.30 -8.07
C ARG A 697 -2.88 25.83 -8.54
N TRP A 698 -2.35 25.28 -9.63
CA TRP A 698 -1.08 25.74 -10.21
C TRP A 698 -1.14 27.19 -10.74
N GLU A 699 -2.32 27.63 -11.16
CA GLU A 699 -2.54 29.03 -11.60
C GLU A 699 -2.27 30.04 -10.46
N GLU A 700 -2.44 29.62 -9.20
CA GLU A 700 -2.24 30.42 -8.01
C GLU A 700 -0.77 30.45 -7.55
N ARG A 701 0.11 29.62 -8.13
CA ARG A 701 1.47 29.37 -7.66
C ARG A 701 2.59 30.08 -8.45
N GLY A 702 2.34 31.16 -9.13
CA GLY A 702 3.41 31.94 -9.78
C GLY A 702 4.26 31.16 -10.83
N ALA A 703 5.57 31.38 -10.85
CA ALA A 703 6.50 30.77 -11.80
C ALA A 703 6.65 29.25 -11.57
N VAL A 704 6.97 28.49 -12.63
CA VAL A 704 7.29 27.06 -12.54
C VAL A 704 8.60 26.89 -11.81
N ASP A 705 8.62 26.06 -10.78
CA ASP A 705 9.83 25.76 -10.00
C ASP A 705 10.39 24.35 -10.29
N PHE A 706 11.51 24.05 -9.65
CA PHE A 706 12.26 22.79 -9.82
C PHE A 706 11.46 21.54 -9.35
N ASN A 707 10.51 21.73 -8.46
CA ASN A 707 9.69 20.69 -7.84
C ASN A 707 8.31 20.54 -8.46
N ASP A 708 7.95 21.40 -9.40
CA ASP A 708 6.68 21.28 -10.11
C ASP A 708 6.72 20.14 -11.12
N ALA A 709 5.56 19.49 -11.30
CA ALA A 709 5.41 18.49 -12.35
C ALA A 709 5.55 19.11 -13.74
N ILE A 710 6.10 18.34 -14.70
CA ILE A 710 6.20 18.75 -16.11
C ILE A 710 4.80 19.07 -16.67
N SER A 711 3.75 18.37 -16.20
CA SER A 711 2.35 18.61 -16.57
C SER A 711 1.83 20.00 -16.20
N ARG A 712 2.48 20.74 -15.28
CA ARG A 712 2.19 22.16 -15.03
C ARG A 712 2.36 23.03 -16.30
N GLY A 713 3.14 22.57 -17.25
CA GLY A 713 3.28 23.19 -18.58
C GLY A 713 1.94 23.44 -19.29
N LYS A 714 0.88 22.67 -18.96
CA LYS A 714 -0.50 22.85 -19.45
C LYS A 714 -1.02 24.29 -19.23
N TYR A 715 -0.70 24.88 -18.09
CA TYR A 715 -1.21 26.17 -17.63
C TYR A 715 -0.36 27.37 -18.06
N LEU A 716 0.81 27.11 -18.66
CA LEU A 716 1.66 28.20 -19.15
C LEU A 716 1.03 28.90 -20.36
N PRO A 717 1.19 30.21 -20.49
CA PRO A 717 0.59 31.00 -21.59
C PRO A 717 1.24 30.75 -22.95
N GLY A 718 2.26 29.85 -23.01
CA GLY A 718 3.03 29.49 -24.21
C GLY A 718 4.52 29.32 -23.90
N GLY A 719 5.35 29.10 -24.92
CA GLY A 719 6.80 28.89 -24.82
C GLY A 719 7.18 27.42 -24.67
N LEU A 720 8.42 27.18 -24.23
CA LEU A 720 9.05 25.85 -24.23
C LEU A 720 8.29 24.86 -23.33
N GLY A 721 7.90 25.26 -22.12
CA GLY A 721 7.21 24.37 -21.19
C GLY A 721 5.84 23.89 -21.70
N LYS A 722 5.05 24.81 -22.30
CA LYS A 722 3.78 24.44 -22.92
C LYS A 722 3.97 23.58 -24.16
N GLY A 723 4.99 23.88 -24.97
CA GLY A 723 5.34 23.09 -26.15
C GLY A 723 5.71 21.66 -25.77
N LEU A 724 6.55 21.47 -24.76
CA LEU A 724 6.94 20.15 -24.24
C LEU A 724 5.71 19.38 -23.72
N TYR A 725 4.87 20.00 -22.88
CA TYR A 725 3.64 19.38 -22.40
C TYR A 725 2.76 18.91 -23.56
N ASN A 726 2.49 19.79 -24.54
CA ASN A 726 1.64 19.45 -25.68
C ASN A 726 2.20 18.30 -26.52
N ALA A 727 3.51 18.23 -26.72
CA ALA A 727 4.16 17.16 -27.45
C ALA A 727 4.03 15.81 -26.73
N LEU A 728 4.31 15.77 -25.42
CA LEU A 728 4.19 14.56 -24.60
C LEU A 728 2.73 14.09 -24.50
N GLU A 729 1.80 15.01 -24.30
CA GLU A 729 0.37 14.69 -24.21
C GLU A 729 -0.19 14.19 -25.57
N ALA A 730 0.24 14.76 -26.69
CA ALA A 730 -0.12 14.27 -28.00
C ALA A 730 0.40 12.83 -28.23
N ALA A 731 1.65 12.56 -27.86
CA ALA A 731 2.22 11.21 -27.93
C ALA A 731 1.43 10.21 -27.07
N ARG A 732 1.08 10.59 -25.84
CA ARG A 732 0.26 9.78 -24.92
C ARG A 732 -1.10 9.44 -25.54
N ARG A 733 -1.78 10.41 -26.14
CA ARG A 733 -3.08 10.20 -26.81
C ARG A 733 -2.96 9.23 -27.99
N VAL A 734 -1.91 9.37 -28.81
CA VAL A 734 -1.66 8.44 -29.91
C VAL A 734 -1.41 7.03 -29.39
N MET A 735 -0.60 6.85 -28.33
CA MET A 735 -0.36 5.55 -27.70
C MET A 735 -1.65 4.90 -27.19
N ASN A 736 -2.53 5.69 -26.57
CA ASN A 736 -3.86 5.20 -26.15
C ASN A 736 -4.73 4.77 -27.34
N LEU A 737 -4.74 5.53 -28.42
CA LEU A 737 -5.52 5.23 -29.63
C LEU A 737 -5.06 3.93 -30.31
N VAL A 738 -3.74 3.66 -30.31
CA VAL A 738 -3.19 2.41 -30.88
C VAL A 738 -3.21 1.23 -29.92
N GLY A 739 -3.81 1.41 -28.72
CA GLY A 739 -3.96 0.35 -27.71
C GLY A 739 -2.72 0.07 -26.87
N SER A 740 -1.66 0.87 -26.97
CA SER A 740 -0.43 0.76 -26.19
C SER A 740 -0.57 1.45 -24.82
N LYS A 741 -1.43 0.91 -23.97
CA LYS A 741 -1.80 1.52 -22.67
C LYS A 741 -0.63 1.61 -21.69
N GLU A 742 0.26 0.61 -21.68
CA GLU A 742 1.45 0.58 -20.83
C GLU A 742 2.38 1.76 -21.16
N ASN A 743 2.69 1.96 -22.45
CA ASN A 743 3.51 3.10 -22.87
C ASN A 743 2.83 4.45 -22.63
N ALA A 744 1.50 4.52 -22.79
CA ALA A 744 0.74 5.72 -22.45
C ALA A 744 0.80 6.02 -20.93
N GLY A 745 0.76 4.98 -20.08
CA GLY A 745 0.96 5.09 -18.64
C GLY A 745 2.36 5.59 -18.27
N ASN A 746 3.41 5.02 -18.90
CA ASN A 746 4.79 5.47 -18.72
C ASN A 746 4.98 6.94 -19.09
N LEU A 747 4.31 7.40 -20.14
CA LEU A 747 4.37 8.81 -20.55
C LEU A 747 3.60 9.73 -19.59
N MET A 748 2.52 9.24 -18.97
CA MET A 748 1.82 9.95 -17.89
C MET A 748 2.71 10.11 -16.67
N TYR A 749 3.42 9.04 -16.29
CA TYR A 749 4.41 9.09 -15.22
C TYR A 749 5.47 10.18 -15.47
N VAL A 750 6.00 10.27 -16.70
CA VAL A 750 6.94 11.33 -17.09
C VAL A 750 6.32 12.74 -16.98
N LEU A 751 5.06 12.90 -17.40
CA LEU A 751 4.35 14.18 -17.28
C LEU A 751 4.16 14.62 -15.82
N ASP A 752 3.93 13.65 -14.93
CA ASP A 752 3.69 13.92 -13.52
C ASP A 752 4.97 13.98 -12.66
N MET A 753 6.13 13.68 -13.28
CA MET A 753 7.44 13.88 -12.65
C MET A 753 7.76 15.37 -12.44
N PRO A 754 8.37 15.73 -11.31
CA PRO A 754 8.96 17.06 -11.15
C PRO A 754 10.19 17.26 -12.06
N TRP A 755 10.44 18.52 -12.41
CA TRP A 755 11.57 18.90 -13.29
C TRP A 755 12.93 18.40 -12.75
N ARG A 756 13.12 18.31 -11.43
CA ARG A 756 14.36 17.77 -10.83
C ARG A 756 14.70 16.36 -11.30
N ASN A 757 13.68 15.52 -11.53
CA ASN A 757 13.90 14.12 -11.92
C ASN A 757 14.41 13.99 -13.36
N ALA A 758 14.10 14.97 -14.22
CA ALA A 758 14.70 15.05 -15.55
C ALA A 758 16.22 15.26 -15.50
N ALA A 759 16.74 15.91 -14.44
CA ALA A 759 18.17 16.01 -14.19
C ALA A 759 18.76 14.70 -13.68
N ARG A 760 18.19 14.17 -12.60
CA ARG A 760 18.79 13.13 -11.78
C ARG A 760 18.59 11.72 -12.32
N MET A 761 17.38 11.38 -12.74
CA MET A 761 17.08 10.03 -13.25
C MET A 761 17.55 9.82 -14.69
N ALA A 762 17.40 10.83 -15.55
CA ALA A 762 17.82 10.72 -16.96
C ALA A 762 19.32 10.92 -17.18
N ASN A 763 20.06 11.44 -16.18
CA ASN A 763 21.50 11.77 -16.24
C ASN A 763 21.89 12.64 -17.46
N VAL A 764 20.93 13.38 -18.02
CA VAL A 764 21.14 14.23 -19.21
C VAL A 764 21.57 15.62 -18.80
N PHE A 765 20.98 16.16 -17.75
CA PHE A 765 21.20 17.51 -17.25
C PHE A 765 21.74 17.48 -15.81
N SER A 766 22.39 18.57 -15.34
CA SER A 766 22.62 18.81 -13.92
C SER A 766 21.47 19.60 -13.33
N ASP A 767 21.37 19.64 -11.99
CA ASP A 767 20.38 20.46 -11.27
C ASP A 767 20.44 21.94 -11.72
N ASP A 768 21.67 22.50 -11.85
CA ASP A 768 21.88 23.87 -12.28
C ASP A 768 21.43 24.10 -13.72
N GLN A 769 21.62 23.13 -14.62
CA GLN A 769 21.10 23.20 -15.98
C GLN A 769 19.57 23.20 -16.02
N ILE A 770 18.89 22.38 -15.20
CA ILE A 770 17.42 22.39 -15.14
C ILE A 770 16.90 23.68 -14.52
N LYS A 771 17.53 24.19 -13.44
CA LYS A 771 17.19 25.49 -12.85
C LYS A 771 17.36 26.63 -13.89
N ALA A 772 18.41 26.59 -14.68
CA ALA A 772 18.60 27.56 -15.78
C ALA A 772 17.59 27.37 -16.91
N LEU A 773 17.19 26.12 -17.22
CA LEU A 773 16.14 25.81 -18.21
C LEU A 773 14.78 26.34 -17.74
N LEU A 774 14.49 26.28 -16.47
CA LEU A 774 13.26 26.81 -15.88
C LEU A 774 13.16 28.33 -16.05
N LYS A 775 14.29 29.08 -16.04
CA LYS A 775 14.28 30.50 -16.42
C LYS A 775 13.80 30.72 -17.84
N VAL A 776 14.11 29.79 -18.75
CA VAL A 776 13.58 29.84 -20.14
C VAL A 776 12.10 29.52 -20.18
N VAL A 777 11.68 28.48 -19.42
CA VAL A 777 10.28 28.06 -19.30
C VAL A 777 9.41 29.20 -18.75
N ASN A 778 9.91 29.91 -17.76
CA ASN A 778 9.28 31.07 -17.13
C ASN A 778 9.41 32.37 -17.91
N LYS A 779 10.09 32.35 -19.09
CA LYS A 779 10.35 33.51 -19.94
C LYS A 779 11.12 34.63 -19.22
N GLU A 780 12.01 34.28 -18.29
CA GLU A 780 12.87 35.24 -17.63
C GLU A 780 13.89 35.86 -18.59
N LYS A 781 14.25 37.13 -18.33
CA LYS A 781 15.25 37.85 -19.13
C LYS A 781 16.59 37.09 -19.08
N ASN A 782 17.23 36.88 -20.28
CA ASN A 782 18.47 36.14 -20.42
C ASN A 782 18.44 34.65 -20.05
N GLY A 783 17.26 34.02 -19.90
CA GLY A 783 17.13 32.59 -19.55
C GLY A 783 17.98 31.65 -20.40
N TRP A 784 17.98 31.85 -21.74
CA TRP A 784 18.81 31.07 -22.67
C TRP A 784 20.32 31.27 -22.44
N GLN A 785 20.77 32.50 -22.11
CA GLN A 785 22.17 32.76 -21.84
C GLN A 785 22.64 32.01 -20.57
N HIS A 786 21.79 31.98 -19.53
CA HIS A 786 22.06 31.21 -18.32
C HIS A 786 22.16 29.71 -18.62
N PHE A 787 21.21 29.15 -19.37
CA PHE A 787 21.22 27.73 -19.75
C PHE A 787 22.48 27.34 -20.57
N LEU A 788 22.88 28.17 -21.53
CA LEU A 788 24.08 27.94 -22.35
C LEU A 788 25.35 28.05 -21.49
N ALA A 789 25.39 28.94 -20.49
CA ALA A 789 26.52 29.09 -19.58
C ALA A 789 26.71 27.84 -18.73
N GLU A 790 25.63 27.32 -18.11
CA GLU A 790 25.69 26.08 -17.31
C GLU A 790 26.02 24.86 -18.15
N THR A 791 25.55 24.80 -19.41
CA THR A 791 25.91 23.73 -20.36
C THR A 791 27.41 23.73 -20.69
N LYS A 792 28.03 24.91 -20.80
CA LYS A 792 29.50 25.04 -21.02
C LYS A 792 30.29 24.60 -19.76
N LYS A 793 29.85 24.98 -18.58
CA LYS A 793 30.50 24.56 -17.31
C LYS A 793 30.50 23.03 -17.16
N LYS A 794 29.36 22.35 -17.38
CA LYS A 794 29.27 20.87 -17.33
C LYS A 794 30.22 20.19 -18.31
N ARG A 795 30.34 20.72 -19.53
CA ARG A 795 31.30 20.21 -20.54
C ARG A 795 32.75 20.39 -20.14
N ALA A 796 33.09 21.49 -19.45
CA ALA A 796 34.43 21.73 -18.92
C ALA A 796 34.77 20.74 -17.78
N HIS A 797 33.86 20.50 -16.85
CA HIS A 797 34.04 19.51 -15.76
C HIS A 797 34.17 18.06 -16.25
N LYS A 798 33.52 17.69 -17.37
CA LYS A 798 33.68 16.33 -17.94
C LYS A 798 35.00 16.14 -18.70
N ARG A 799 35.74 17.23 -18.97
CA ARG A 799 37.04 17.19 -19.68
C ARG A 799 38.24 17.34 -18.73
N ALA A 800 37.99 17.85 -17.52
CA ALA A 800 38.95 17.86 -16.42
C ALA A 800 38.81 16.58 -15.53
#